data_a6dc6007c4b289db822fe6319a6dbfcb
#
_entry.id   a6dc6007c4b289db822fe6319a6dbfcb
#
_cell.length_a   1.000
_cell.length_b   1.000
_cell.length_c   1.000
_cell.angle_alpha   90.00
_cell.angle_beta   90.00
_cell.angle_gamma   90.00
#
_symmetry.space_group_name_H-M   'P 1'
#
loop_
_entity.id
_entity.type
_entity.pdbx_description
1 polymer ?
#
loop_
_entity_poly.entity_id
_entity_poly.type
_entity_poly.pdbx_seq_one_letter_code
_entity_poly.pdbx_strand_id
1 'polypeptide(L)'
;MGAKFGDPENPLLVSCRSGARVSMPGMMDTVLNIGLNEQTLKGLIKKTGNERFAWDSYRRFVQMYGDVVLGMKPQTKEDEDPFELLLHKMKKKKGVHLDNELDTDDLKKLVKQFKKAVLERTGKDFPDDPMEQMLEAVGAVFQSWGNDRAVVYRRQYNYPHTWGTAANICSMVFGNMGDDCATGVAFTRDPATGEKVFYGEYLINAQGEDVVAGIRTPNKIAELKIAMPEVYQQLDDIRNKLEKHYRDVQDIEFTVQKGKLWMLQTRNGKRTGFAGVRFAVDMVHEGLISKEEAISAGRIPPDDLNQLLQPIFDPEAKRKAVEEGRLLATGINAGPGAATGKIKFYADDAEAYVNSFSRDANGKLPEDAQVVLVRQETSPEDIRGMQVATGILTAFGGASSHAALVSRQMGKVCIVGCGDLKIDYKKRTVTAGGKTLKEGDWIAIDGFSGEVMEGKVATKPSEVVQVLISKTMKPEESKVYQQFAELMSWADDVRKLKVRTNADQPDQAAAAIAFGAEGIGLCRTEHMFFDHILPMREMILSSNTEQRKAALEKLLEFQRSDFAGIFRAMKGKPVTIRTLDPPLHEFLPTLDQKDKQKEVAKMIGVSPKSIEKRIKELHELNPMLGFRGCRLGNVFPEITEMQARAIIEAACDVAKEGIAVEPEIMIPLVGFLPELKAQVKLVHAIAEKVFAEKGTRVKYLVGTMIELPRACVAAAEIATEAEFFSFGTNDLTQTTLGISRDDYGSFIRHYIENDLVKKDPFQVIDFDGVGALMKIGVEKGRSVKPDLKIGICGEHGGEPDSVKFCHRLGLNYVSCSPFRVPIARLAAAQAVLEEKNKK
;
A
#
# COMPACT_ATOMS: atom_id res chain seq x y z
N MET A 1 -24.11 -37.75 11.73
CA MET A 1 -22.82 -38.44 11.59
C MET A 1 -22.73 -39.73 12.34
N GLY A 2 -23.63 -40.00 13.28
CA GLY A 2 -23.69 -41.23 14.11
C GLY A 2 -22.50 -41.41 15.05
N ALA A 3 -21.63 -40.41 15.20
CA ALA A 3 -20.48 -40.39 16.12
C ALA A 3 -20.72 -39.43 17.26
N LYS A 4 -20.15 -39.68 18.43
CA LYS A 4 -20.33 -38.85 19.63
C LYS A 4 -18.98 -38.37 20.16
N PHE A 5 -18.94 -37.11 20.59
CA PHE A 5 -17.75 -36.49 21.18
C PHE A 5 -17.35 -37.19 22.47
N GLY A 6 -16.09 -37.61 22.57
CA GLY A 6 -15.56 -38.39 23.70
C GLY A 6 -15.98 -39.88 23.76
N ASP A 7 -16.68 -40.40 22.73
CA ASP A 7 -17.08 -41.81 22.70
C ASP A 7 -15.85 -42.70 22.39
N PRO A 8 -15.48 -43.65 23.24
CA PRO A 8 -14.33 -44.51 23.02
C PRO A 8 -14.50 -45.54 21.89
N GLU A 9 -15.74 -45.84 21.45
CA GLU A 9 -16.00 -46.80 20.38
C GLU A 9 -16.19 -46.13 19.01
N ASN A 10 -16.84 -44.94 18.97
CA ASN A 10 -17.09 -44.20 17.75
C ASN A 10 -16.88 -42.70 17.96
N PRO A 11 -15.62 -42.27 18.13
CA PRO A 11 -15.31 -40.90 18.48
C PRO A 11 -15.66 -39.93 17.37
N LEU A 12 -16.29 -38.78 17.75
CA LEU A 12 -16.37 -37.58 16.97
C LEU A 12 -15.18 -36.70 17.34
N LEU A 13 -14.31 -36.41 16.40
CA LEU A 13 -13.27 -35.39 16.58
C LEU A 13 -13.74 -34.05 16.06
N VAL A 14 -13.31 -32.97 16.73
CA VAL A 14 -13.70 -31.62 16.37
C VAL A 14 -12.48 -30.71 16.21
N SER A 15 -12.66 -29.63 15.49
CA SER A 15 -11.71 -28.51 15.42
C SER A 15 -12.33 -27.30 16.11
N CYS A 16 -11.49 -26.46 16.71
CA CYS A 16 -11.85 -25.14 17.19
C CYS A 16 -11.15 -24.10 16.33
N ARG A 17 -11.94 -23.27 15.66
CA ARG A 17 -11.45 -22.24 14.71
C ARG A 17 -11.96 -20.86 15.09
N SER A 18 -11.20 -19.82 14.81
CA SER A 18 -11.66 -18.44 14.93
C SER A 18 -12.78 -18.13 13.94
N GLY A 19 -13.72 -17.28 14.38
CA GLY A 19 -14.85 -16.78 13.59
C GLY A 19 -14.87 -15.25 13.58
N ALA A 20 -13.75 -14.62 13.24
CA ALA A 20 -13.65 -13.17 13.16
C ALA A 20 -14.56 -12.61 12.05
N ARG A 21 -15.06 -11.39 12.25
CA ARG A 21 -15.96 -10.68 11.33
C ARG A 21 -15.36 -10.47 9.93
N VAL A 22 -14.03 -10.40 9.85
CA VAL A 22 -13.25 -10.30 8.61
C VAL A 22 -12.22 -11.41 8.54
N SER A 23 -11.91 -11.85 7.33
CA SER A 23 -10.85 -12.85 7.11
C SER A 23 -9.48 -12.24 7.42
N MET A 24 -8.76 -12.85 8.34
CA MET A 24 -7.38 -12.50 8.72
C MET A 24 -6.51 -13.76 8.59
N PRO A 25 -6.04 -14.09 7.37
CA PRO A 25 -5.35 -15.36 7.09
C PRO A 25 -4.10 -15.55 7.95
N GLY A 26 -4.01 -16.65 8.69
CA GLY A 26 -2.87 -16.98 9.54
C GLY A 26 -2.74 -16.16 10.83
N MET A 27 -3.60 -15.16 11.08
CA MET A 27 -3.46 -14.26 12.23
C MET A 27 -4.02 -14.85 13.51
N MET A 28 -5.03 -15.72 13.41
CA MET A 28 -5.72 -16.33 14.54
C MET A 28 -5.36 -17.82 14.64
N ASP A 29 -5.39 -18.33 15.85
CA ASP A 29 -5.07 -19.74 16.09
C ASP A 29 -6.26 -20.68 15.79
N THR A 30 -5.91 -21.92 15.49
CA THR A 30 -6.84 -23.05 15.26
C THR A 30 -6.32 -24.26 16.01
N VAL A 31 -7.22 -25.05 16.57
CA VAL A 31 -6.86 -26.34 17.20
C VAL A 31 -7.64 -27.45 16.51
N LEU A 32 -6.95 -28.47 16.01
CA LEU A 32 -7.51 -29.61 15.28
C LEU A 32 -7.47 -30.86 16.12
N ASN A 33 -8.25 -31.88 15.76
CA ASN A 33 -8.24 -33.23 16.36
C ASN A 33 -8.61 -33.24 17.84
N ILE A 34 -9.35 -32.24 18.34
CA ILE A 34 -9.82 -32.20 19.74
C ILE A 34 -10.73 -33.37 20.00
N GLY A 35 -10.56 -34.01 21.16
CA GLY A 35 -11.27 -35.20 21.58
C GLY A 35 -10.44 -36.48 21.51
N LEU A 36 -9.18 -36.37 21.05
CA LEU A 36 -8.25 -37.51 21.07
C LEU A 36 -7.63 -37.69 22.45
N ASN A 37 -7.73 -38.92 22.95
CA ASN A 37 -7.06 -39.46 24.13
C ASN A 37 -6.78 -40.93 23.89
N GLU A 38 -6.18 -41.64 24.84
CA GLU A 38 -5.83 -43.05 24.66
C GLU A 38 -7.04 -43.98 24.44
N GLN A 39 -8.24 -43.61 24.93
CA GLN A 39 -9.47 -44.38 24.75
C GLN A 39 -10.09 -44.15 23.37
N THR A 40 -10.31 -42.86 23.03
CA THR A 40 -10.89 -42.45 21.73
C THR A 40 -9.96 -42.80 20.55
N LEU A 41 -8.64 -42.86 20.78
CA LEU A 41 -7.66 -43.31 19.78
C LEU A 41 -7.93 -44.77 19.38
N LYS A 42 -8.26 -45.66 20.33
CA LYS A 42 -8.60 -47.09 20.02
C LYS A 42 -9.86 -47.16 19.16
N GLY A 43 -10.87 -46.34 19.45
CA GLY A 43 -12.08 -46.25 18.65
C GLY A 43 -11.80 -45.74 17.25
N LEU A 44 -10.92 -44.75 17.11
CA LEU A 44 -10.51 -44.23 15.82
C LEU A 44 -9.76 -45.28 14.98
N ILE A 45 -8.86 -46.03 15.59
CA ILE A 45 -8.15 -47.17 14.93
C ILE A 45 -9.18 -48.20 14.44
N LYS A 46 -10.10 -48.60 15.29
CA LYS A 46 -11.15 -49.60 14.96
C LYS A 46 -12.03 -49.13 13.80
N LYS A 47 -12.43 -47.84 13.82
CA LYS A 47 -13.30 -47.24 12.80
C LYS A 47 -12.60 -47.04 11.44
N THR A 48 -11.33 -46.71 11.44
CA THR A 48 -10.59 -46.39 10.20
C THR A 48 -9.83 -47.58 9.61
N GLY A 49 -9.48 -48.56 10.45
CA GLY A 49 -8.59 -49.63 10.08
C GLY A 49 -7.14 -49.19 9.84
N ASN A 50 -6.80 -47.95 10.16
CA ASN A 50 -5.49 -47.33 9.88
C ASN A 50 -4.85 -46.82 11.19
N GLU A 51 -4.01 -47.68 11.77
CA GLU A 51 -3.35 -47.39 13.04
C GLU A 51 -2.35 -46.24 12.90
N ARG A 52 -1.62 -46.19 11.77
CA ARG A 52 -0.66 -45.11 11.52
C ARG A 52 -1.35 -43.75 11.48
N PHE A 53 -2.43 -43.61 10.72
CA PHE A 53 -3.22 -42.41 10.65
C PHE A 53 -3.71 -41.93 12.02
N ALA A 54 -4.21 -42.84 12.85
CA ALA A 54 -4.73 -42.50 14.17
C ALA A 54 -3.62 -41.96 15.10
N TRP A 55 -2.45 -42.61 15.10
CA TRP A 55 -1.30 -42.15 15.88
C TRP A 55 -0.69 -40.82 15.35
N ASP A 56 -0.66 -40.60 14.04
CA ASP A 56 -0.22 -39.33 13.47
C ASP A 56 -1.19 -38.21 13.84
N SER A 57 -2.51 -38.44 13.78
CA SER A 57 -3.51 -37.49 14.23
C SER A 57 -3.35 -37.13 15.71
N TYR A 58 -3.01 -38.12 16.55
CA TYR A 58 -2.77 -37.88 17.97
C TYR A 58 -1.46 -37.12 18.22
N ARG A 59 -0.39 -37.46 17.49
CA ARG A 59 0.88 -36.72 17.53
C ARG A 59 0.67 -35.25 17.18
N ARG A 60 -0.02 -34.97 16.06
CA ARG A 60 -0.35 -33.61 15.61
C ARG A 60 -1.21 -32.86 16.63
N PHE A 61 -2.17 -33.57 17.25
CA PHE A 61 -3.01 -32.94 18.27
C PHE A 61 -2.20 -32.53 19.50
N VAL A 62 -1.33 -33.38 20.03
CA VAL A 62 -0.50 -33.09 21.20
C VAL A 62 0.45 -31.93 20.90
N GLN A 63 1.04 -31.88 19.73
CA GLN A 63 1.90 -30.80 19.28
C GLN A 63 1.11 -29.48 19.20
N MET A 64 0.04 -29.43 18.41
CA MET A 64 -0.77 -28.24 18.21
C MET A 64 -1.39 -27.73 19.51
N TYR A 65 -1.86 -28.62 20.36
CA TYR A 65 -2.40 -28.26 21.68
C TYR A 65 -1.33 -27.68 22.61
N GLY A 66 -0.14 -28.28 22.62
CA GLY A 66 1.01 -27.77 23.36
C GLY A 66 1.41 -26.37 22.92
N ASP A 67 1.47 -26.14 21.62
CA ASP A 67 1.88 -24.86 21.06
C ASP A 67 0.83 -23.75 21.24
N VAL A 68 -0.42 -24.07 20.97
CA VAL A 68 -1.49 -23.07 20.90
C VAL A 68 -2.16 -22.87 22.26
N VAL A 69 -2.50 -23.98 22.93
CA VAL A 69 -3.28 -23.90 24.18
C VAL A 69 -2.39 -23.73 25.40
N LEU A 70 -1.26 -24.46 25.42
CA LEU A 70 -0.35 -24.45 26.56
C LEU A 70 0.79 -23.44 26.41
N GLY A 71 0.85 -22.72 25.28
CA GLY A 71 1.80 -21.63 25.05
C GLY A 71 3.25 -22.08 24.94
N MET A 72 3.50 -23.30 24.44
CA MET A 72 4.84 -23.88 24.33
C MET A 72 5.62 -23.42 23.11
N LYS A 73 5.02 -22.59 22.23
CA LYS A 73 5.72 -21.97 21.10
C LYS A 73 6.97 -21.21 21.55
N PRO A 74 8.02 -21.19 20.74
CA PRO A 74 9.18 -20.35 20.97
C PRO A 74 8.79 -18.88 21.21
N GLN A 75 9.29 -18.27 22.28
CA GLN A 75 9.04 -16.86 22.57
C GLN A 75 10.12 -15.95 21.97
N THR A 76 11.29 -16.49 21.70
CA THR A 76 12.41 -15.79 21.07
C THR A 76 12.93 -16.55 19.87
N LYS A 77 13.69 -15.88 19.00
CA LYS A 77 14.32 -16.52 17.83
C LYS A 77 15.40 -17.56 18.19
N GLU A 78 15.88 -17.54 19.40
CA GLU A 78 16.90 -18.45 19.93
C GLU A 78 16.28 -19.70 20.56
N ASP A 79 14.98 -19.65 20.88
CA ASP A 79 14.26 -20.79 21.43
C ASP A 79 13.91 -21.76 20.30
N GLU A 80 14.25 -23.02 20.49
CA GLU A 80 13.83 -24.10 19.57
C GLU A 80 12.50 -24.71 20.03
N ASP A 81 11.59 -24.94 19.10
CA ASP A 81 10.34 -25.65 19.37
C ASP A 81 10.65 -27.08 19.85
N PRO A 82 10.22 -27.44 21.07
CA PRO A 82 10.56 -28.75 21.64
C PRO A 82 9.97 -29.92 20.86
N PHE A 83 8.82 -29.73 20.21
CA PHE A 83 8.17 -30.77 19.42
C PHE A 83 8.90 -30.94 18.09
N GLU A 84 9.26 -29.87 17.41
CA GLU A 84 10.02 -29.92 16.16
C GLU A 84 11.41 -30.54 16.38
N LEU A 85 12.07 -30.23 17.50
CA LEU A 85 13.34 -30.86 17.86
C LEU A 85 13.22 -32.39 18.01
N LEU A 86 12.17 -32.85 18.68
CA LEU A 86 11.94 -34.28 18.90
C LEU A 86 11.60 -35.00 17.58
N LEU A 87 10.77 -34.35 16.74
CA LEU A 87 10.39 -34.81 15.42
C LEU A 87 11.60 -34.93 14.50
N HIS A 88 12.43 -33.88 14.47
CA HIS A 88 13.65 -33.83 13.67
C HIS A 88 14.65 -34.93 14.08
N LYS A 89 14.85 -35.11 15.41
CA LYS A 89 15.70 -36.19 15.94
C LYS A 89 15.18 -37.56 15.52
N MET A 90 13.85 -37.77 15.52
CA MET A 90 13.25 -39.02 15.11
C MET A 90 13.46 -39.27 13.62
N LYS A 91 13.17 -38.28 12.77
CA LYS A 91 13.40 -38.37 11.30
C LYS A 91 14.87 -38.65 10.98
N LYS A 92 15.81 -37.96 11.60
CA LYS A 92 17.24 -38.17 11.42
C LYS A 92 17.67 -39.56 11.83
N LYS A 93 17.13 -40.11 12.94
CA LYS A 93 17.41 -41.44 13.40
C LYS A 93 16.93 -42.55 12.43
N LYS A 94 15.80 -42.28 11.75
CA LYS A 94 15.20 -43.19 10.79
C LYS A 94 15.74 -43.01 9.36
N GLY A 95 16.45 -41.93 9.08
CA GLY A 95 16.96 -41.62 7.74
C GLY A 95 15.86 -41.18 6.77
N VAL A 96 14.76 -40.58 7.29
CA VAL A 96 13.62 -40.07 6.52
C VAL A 96 13.55 -38.57 6.57
N HIS A 97 12.86 -37.96 5.60
CA HIS A 97 12.75 -36.50 5.49
C HIS A 97 11.35 -35.96 5.80
N LEU A 98 10.32 -36.73 5.47
CA LEU A 98 8.92 -36.33 5.62
C LEU A 98 8.25 -37.04 6.80
N ASP A 99 7.28 -36.39 7.41
CA ASP A 99 6.51 -36.93 8.56
C ASP A 99 5.71 -38.16 8.18
N ASN A 100 5.21 -38.22 6.92
CA ASN A 100 4.44 -39.33 6.43
C ASN A 100 5.28 -40.61 6.19
N GLU A 101 6.61 -40.53 6.25
CA GLU A 101 7.52 -41.68 6.16
C GLU A 101 7.78 -42.35 7.52
N LEU A 102 7.35 -41.74 8.64
CA LEU A 102 7.42 -42.33 9.97
C LEU A 102 6.39 -43.45 10.12
N ASP A 103 6.80 -44.55 10.72
CA ASP A 103 5.93 -45.70 10.99
C ASP A 103 5.12 -45.54 12.31
N THR A 104 4.17 -46.42 12.53
CA THR A 104 3.30 -46.42 13.72
C THR A 104 4.08 -46.44 15.04
N ASP A 105 5.15 -47.21 15.14
CA ASP A 105 5.94 -47.33 16.36
C ASP A 105 6.76 -46.08 16.65
N ASP A 106 7.21 -45.36 15.61
CA ASP A 106 7.86 -44.10 15.76
C ASP A 106 6.89 -43.02 16.25
N LEU A 107 5.68 -42.98 15.70
CA LEU A 107 4.62 -42.07 16.11
C LEU A 107 4.16 -42.30 17.58
N LYS A 108 4.05 -43.56 18.00
CA LYS A 108 3.81 -43.95 19.42
C LYS A 108 4.89 -43.38 20.34
N LYS A 109 6.15 -43.49 19.95
CA LYS A 109 7.29 -42.96 20.71
C LYS A 109 7.26 -41.45 20.78
N LEU A 110 6.97 -40.79 19.65
CA LEU A 110 6.84 -39.34 19.59
C LEU A 110 5.73 -38.80 20.50
N VAL A 111 4.53 -39.37 20.48
CA VAL A 111 3.43 -38.97 21.36
C VAL A 111 3.85 -39.03 22.83
N LYS A 112 4.53 -40.12 23.24
CA LYS A 112 5.05 -40.22 24.62
C LYS A 112 6.08 -39.16 24.95
N GLN A 113 6.98 -38.86 24.01
CA GLN A 113 8.00 -37.81 24.18
C GLN A 113 7.38 -36.43 24.23
N PHE A 114 6.36 -36.18 23.43
CA PHE A 114 5.63 -34.91 23.38
C PHE A 114 4.86 -34.67 24.70
N LYS A 115 4.10 -35.66 25.16
CA LYS A 115 3.43 -35.57 26.47
C LYS A 115 4.43 -35.36 27.62
N LYS A 116 5.59 -35.99 27.56
CA LYS A 116 6.67 -35.77 28.54
C LYS A 116 7.20 -34.36 28.48
N ALA A 117 7.42 -33.80 27.28
CA ALA A 117 7.86 -32.41 27.08
C ALA A 117 6.81 -31.40 27.61
N VAL A 118 5.51 -31.68 27.41
CA VAL A 118 4.42 -30.92 28.00
C VAL A 118 4.55 -30.86 29.51
N LEU A 119 4.63 -32.04 30.18
CA LEU A 119 4.76 -32.12 31.63
C LEU A 119 6.01 -31.38 32.16
N GLU A 120 7.16 -31.58 31.50
CA GLU A 120 8.43 -30.94 31.90
C GLU A 120 8.40 -29.42 31.78
N ARG A 121 7.70 -28.88 30.78
CA ARG A 121 7.69 -27.44 30.53
C ARG A 121 6.56 -26.70 31.24
N THR A 122 5.39 -27.34 31.40
CA THR A 122 4.19 -26.73 31.98
C THR A 122 3.93 -27.13 33.43
N GLY A 123 4.53 -28.22 33.90
CA GLY A 123 4.23 -28.84 35.21
C GLY A 123 2.87 -29.52 35.29
N LYS A 124 2.18 -29.67 34.14
CA LYS A 124 0.84 -30.32 34.07
C LYS A 124 0.87 -31.49 33.09
N ASP A 125 0.11 -32.52 33.38
CA ASP A 125 -0.14 -33.60 32.44
C ASP A 125 -0.98 -33.10 31.27
N PHE A 126 -0.81 -33.71 30.09
CA PHE A 126 -1.66 -33.44 28.93
C PHE A 126 -3.10 -33.87 29.23
N PRO A 127 -4.12 -33.03 29.03
CA PRO A 127 -5.50 -33.31 29.44
C PRO A 127 -6.09 -34.50 28.66
N ASP A 128 -6.68 -35.46 29.37
CA ASP A 128 -7.32 -36.63 28.78
C ASP A 128 -8.85 -36.45 28.64
N ASP A 129 -9.48 -35.50 29.32
CA ASP A 129 -10.91 -35.22 29.15
C ASP A 129 -11.18 -34.41 27.89
N PRO A 130 -11.95 -34.97 26.91
CA PRO A 130 -12.30 -34.25 25.69
C PRO A 130 -12.98 -32.90 25.90
N MET A 131 -13.79 -32.74 26.95
CA MET A 131 -14.50 -31.52 27.24
C MET A 131 -13.52 -30.43 27.76
N GLU A 132 -12.60 -30.81 28.62
CA GLU A 132 -11.52 -29.92 29.09
C GLU A 132 -10.66 -29.45 27.91
N GLN A 133 -10.22 -30.37 27.03
CA GLN A 133 -9.48 -30.05 25.79
C GLN A 133 -10.23 -29.02 24.95
N MET A 134 -11.53 -29.18 24.76
CA MET A 134 -12.34 -28.28 23.95
C MET A 134 -12.49 -26.89 24.60
N LEU A 135 -12.75 -26.81 25.89
CA LEU A 135 -12.92 -25.54 26.61
C LEU A 135 -11.63 -24.74 26.64
N GLU A 136 -10.50 -25.39 26.87
CA GLU A 136 -9.19 -24.74 26.85
C GLU A 136 -8.82 -24.26 25.42
N ALA A 137 -9.12 -25.06 24.38
CA ALA A 137 -8.93 -24.64 22.98
C ALA A 137 -9.81 -23.44 22.62
N VAL A 138 -11.05 -23.36 23.08
CA VAL A 138 -11.91 -22.17 22.93
C VAL A 138 -11.28 -20.94 23.58
N GLY A 139 -10.75 -21.10 24.80
CA GLY A 139 -10.04 -20.03 25.51
C GLY A 139 -8.83 -19.53 24.71
N ALA A 140 -8.02 -20.45 24.19
CA ALA A 140 -6.85 -20.11 23.36
C ALA A 140 -7.23 -19.37 22.06
N VAL A 141 -8.31 -19.80 21.39
CA VAL A 141 -8.81 -19.09 20.19
C VAL A 141 -9.25 -17.67 20.51
N PHE A 142 -9.94 -17.43 21.65
CA PHE A 142 -10.27 -16.05 22.05
C PHE A 142 -9.02 -15.22 22.38
N GLN A 143 -8.05 -15.82 23.07
CA GLN A 143 -6.79 -15.13 23.39
C GLN A 143 -6.00 -14.75 22.15
N SER A 144 -6.06 -15.57 21.08
CA SER A 144 -5.34 -15.32 19.83
C SER A 144 -5.76 -14.00 19.14
N TRP A 145 -6.91 -13.41 19.47
CA TRP A 145 -7.28 -12.06 19.07
C TRP A 145 -6.28 -11.00 19.56
N GLY A 146 -5.66 -11.23 20.71
CA GLY A 146 -4.66 -10.36 21.33
C GLY A 146 -3.22 -10.62 20.85
N ASN A 147 -2.95 -11.64 20.03
CA ASN A 147 -1.62 -11.92 19.52
C ASN A 147 -1.07 -10.74 18.72
N ASP A 148 0.22 -10.44 18.84
CA ASP A 148 0.88 -9.30 18.18
C ASP A 148 0.60 -9.25 16.68
N ARG A 149 0.72 -10.40 15.99
CA ARG A 149 0.41 -10.52 14.56
C ARG A 149 -1.02 -10.12 14.23
N ALA A 150 -2.00 -10.53 15.04
CA ALA A 150 -3.40 -10.18 14.83
C ALA A 150 -3.67 -8.70 15.12
N VAL A 151 -2.98 -8.12 16.11
CA VAL A 151 -3.02 -6.68 16.43
C VAL A 151 -2.44 -5.86 15.29
N VAL A 152 -1.22 -6.20 14.81
CA VAL A 152 -0.57 -5.52 13.67
C VAL A 152 -1.44 -5.58 12.42
N TYR A 153 -1.98 -6.74 12.09
CA TYR A 153 -2.86 -6.91 10.93
C TYR A 153 -4.12 -6.03 11.03
N ARG A 154 -4.78 -6.02 12.18
CA ARG A 154 -5.97 -5.17 12.38
C ARG A 154 -5.67 -3.69 12.25
N ARG A 155 -4.53 -3.23 12.78
CA ARG A 155 -4.07 -1.84 12.61
C ARG A 155 -3.87 -1.49 11.13
N GLN A 156 -3.16 -2.35 10.41
CA GLN A 156 -2.89 -2.15 8.99
C GLN A 156 -4.16 -1.96 8.15
N TYR A 157 -5.20 -2.75 8.46
CA TYR A 157 -6.47 -2.72 7.72
C TYR A 157 -7.57 -1.91 8.42
N ASN A 158 -7.22 -1.18 9.48
CA ASN A 158 -8.14 -0.34 10.25
C ASN A 158 -9.37 -1.11 10.78
N TYR A 159 -9.17 -2.36 11.24
CA TYR A 159 -10.22 -3.15 11.87
C TYR A 159 -10.27 -2.85 13.37
N PRO A 160 -11.45 -2.49 13.93
CA PRO A 160 -11.58 -2.16 15.35
C PRO A 160 -11.19 -3.32 16.27
N HIS A 161 -10.36 -3.04 17.28
CA HIS A 161 -9.99 -4.02 18.31
C HIS A 161 -11.19 -4.52 19.11
N THR A 162 -12.23 -3.70 19.25
CA THR A 162 -13.46 -3.98 19.98
C THR A 162 -14.36 -5.03 19.35
N TRP A 163 -14.10 -5.46 18.10
CA TRP A 163 -14.94 -6.48 17.46
C TRP A 163 -14.82 -7.85 18.10
N GLY A 164 -13.63 -8.24 18.56
CA GLY A 164 -13.36 -9.58 19.05
C GLY A 164 -13.52 -10.67 17.97
N THR A 165 -13.53 -11.92 18.41
CA THR A 165 -13.74 -13.09 17.54
C THR A 165 -14.76 -14.04 18.15
N ALA A 166 -15.37 -14.90 17.32
CA ALA A 166 -16.09 -16.08 17.75
C ALA A 166 -15.17 -17.32 17.71
N ALA A 167 -15.53 -18.35 18.41
CA ALA A 167 -14.94 -19.68 18.30
C ALA A 167 -15.95 -20.63 17.65
N ASN A 168 -15.57 -21.27 16.55
CA ASN A 168 -16.39 -22.21 15.81
C ASN A 168 -15.92 -23.64 16.07
N ILE A 169 -16.80 -24.49 16.61
CA ILE A 169 -16.54 -25.92 16.82
C ILE A 169 -17.12 -26.68 15.62
N CYS A 170 -16.26 -27.31 14.83
CA CYS A 170 -16.63 -28.01 13.62
C CYS A 170 -16.19 -29.49 13.70
N SER A 171 -17.02 -30.41 13.19
CA SER A 171 -16.62 -31.82 13.05
C SER A 171 -15.48 -31.95 12.05
N MET A 172 -14.51 -32.81 12.37
CA MET A 172 -13.36 -33.09 11.51
C MET A 172 -13.74 -34.01 10.34
N VAL A 173 -13.15 -33.71 9.18
CA VAL A 173 -12.99 -34.60 8.03
C VAL A 173 -11.51 -34.73 7.70
N PHE A 174 -11.07 -35.83 7.16
CA PHE A 174 -9.66 -36.20 7.09
C PHE A 174 -9.19 -36.42 5.66
N GLY A 175 -8.25 -35.61 5.21
CA GLY A 175 -7.58 -35.73 3.92
C GLY A 175 -6.34 -36.65 3.96
N ASN A 176 -6.00 -37.18 5.13
CA ASN A 176 -4.76 -37.97 5.37
C ASN A 176 -5.02 -39.43 5.82
N MET A 177 -6.17 -39.99 5.44
CA MET A 177 -6.50 -41.40 5.79
C MET A 177 -5.95 -42.45 4.80
N GLY A 178 -5.48 -42.00 3.62
CA GLY A 178 -4.99 -42.86 2.55
C GLY A 178 -4.95 -42.14 1.20
N ASP A 179 -4.62 -42.85 0.13
CA ASP A 179 -4.42 -42.28 -1.20
C ASP A 179 -5.74 -41.93 -1.92
N ASP A 180 -6.88 -42.33 -1.38
CA ASP A 180 -8.23 -41.94 -1.77
C ASP A 180 -8.71 -40.66 -1.03
N CYS A 181 -7.81 -40.05 -0.29
CA CYS A 181 -8.04 -38.83 0.48
C CYS A 181 -7.10 -37.70 0.01
N ALA A 182 -7.60 -36.47 0.08
CA ALA A 182 -6.84 -35.29 -0.28
C ALA A 182 -7.33 -34.08 0.46
N THR A 183 -6.56 -33.01 0.46
CA THR A 183 -6.99 -31.69 0.91
C THR A 183 -6.43 -30.62 -0.03
N GLY A 184 -7.10 -29.48 -0.17
CA GLY A 184 -6.65 -28.43 -1.06
C GLY A 184 -7.31 -27.09 -0.85
N VAL A 185 -6.74 -26.10 -1.51
CA VAL A 185 -7.21 -24.72 -1.59
C VAL A 185 -7.30 -24.33 -3.06
N ALA A 186 -8.39 -23.70 -3.44
CA ALA A 186 -8.60 -23.29 -4.82
C ALA A 186 -9.26 -21.90 -4.90
N PHE A 187 -9.05 -21.22 -6.01
CA PHE A 187 -9.66 -19.94 -6.35
C PHE A 187 -10.51 -20.11 -7.60
N THR A 188 -11.64 -19.45 -7.66
CA THR A 188 -12.51 -19.50 -8.83
C THR A 188 -11.88 -18.91 -10.09
N ARG A 189 -10.93 -18.00 -9.93
CA ARG A 189 -10.03 -17.42 -10.97
C ARG A 189 -8.65 -17.23 -10.40
N ASP A 190 -7.63 -17.07 -11.25
CA ASP A 190 -6.25 -16.79 -10.82
C ASP A 190 -6.17 -15.46 -10.05
N PRO A 191 -5.86 -15.47 -8.75
CA PRO A 191 -5.85 -14.26 -7.92
C PRO A 191 -4.63 -13.36 -8.15
N ALA A 192 -3.62 -13.82 -8.88
CA ALA A 192 -2.43 -13.04 -9.21
C ALA A 192 -2.59 -12.31 -10.54
N THR A 193 -3.04 -13.00 -11.59
CA THR A 193 -3.13 -12.48 -12.96
C THR A 193 -4.54 -12.07 -13.39
N GLY A 194 -5.56 -12.51 -12.66
CA GLY A 194 -6.96 -12.30 -13.02
C GLY A 194 -7.50 -13.21 -14.12
N GLU A 195 -6.73 -14.22 -14.56
CA GLU A 195 -7.20 -15.13 -15.59
C GLU A 195 -8.37 -16.00 -15.13
N LYS A 196 -9.34 -16.20 -16.03
CA LYS A 196 -10.51 -17.05 -15.76
C LYS A 196 -10.14 -18.52 -15.88
N VAL A 197 -9.24 -18.97 -15.03
CA VAL A 197 -8.82 -20.37 -14.91
C VAL A 197 -9.13 -20.88 -13.51
N PHE A 198 -9.49 -22.17 -13.38
CA PHE A 198 -9.61 -22.79 -12.06
C PHE A 198 -8.21 -22.93 -11.49
N TYR A 199 -7.90 -22.13 -10.50
CA TYR A 199 -6.57 -21.97 -9.93
C TYR A 199 -6.53 -22.55 -8.51
N GLY A 200 -5.49 -23.31 -8.18
CA GLY A 200 -5.36 -23.87 -6.83
C GLY A 200 -4.42 -25.04 -6.75
N GLU A 201 -4.32 -25.59 -5.56
CA GLU A 201 -3.37 -26.60 -5.17
C GLU A 201 -4.01 -27.64 -4.27
N TYR A 202 -3.53 -28.87 -4.34
CA TYR A 202 -3.97 -29.97 -3.47
C TYR A 202 -2.83 -30.92 -3.15
N LEU A 203 -2.98 -31.66 -2.05
CA LEU A 203 -2.10 -32.74 -1.64
C LEU A 203 -2.92 -34.01 -1.38
N ILE A 204 -2.47 -35.11 -1.93
CA ILE A 204 -2.98 -36.45 -1.60
C ILE A 204 -2.42 -36.88 -0.25
N ASN A 205 -3.26 -37.57 0.56
CA ASN A 205 -2.91 -38.08 1.87
C ASN A 205 -2.27 -37.00 2.76
N ALA A 206 -2.99 -35.90 3.00
CA ALA A 206 -2.52 -34.72 3.73
C ALA A 206 -3.64 -34.04 4.54
N GLN A 207 -3.28 -33.32 5.59
CA GLN A 207 -4.17 -32.42 6.30
C GLN A 207 -4.07 -30.98 5.71
N GLY A 208 -5.04 -30.12 6.01
CA GLY A 208 -5.09 -28.76 5.46
C GLY A 208 -3.84 -27.92 5.78
N GLU A 209 -3.28 -28.08 6.96
CA GLU A 209 -2.03 -27.44 7.39
C GLU A 209 -0.83 -27.80 6.50
N ASP A 210 -0.77 -29.04 5.98
CA ASP A 210 0.33 -29.50 5.13
C ASP A 210 0.39 -28.74 3.78
N VAL A 211 -0.78 -28.30 3.26
CA VAL A 211 -0.86 -27.50 2.02
C VAL A 211 -0.36 -26.07 2.26
N VAL A 212 -0.72 -25.51 3.41
CA VAL A 212 -0.41 -24.09 3.73
C VAL A 212 1.02 -23.92 4.23
N ALA A 213 1.53 -24.90 4.99
CA ALA A 213 2.89 -24.88 5.56
C ALA A 213 3.99 -25.06 4.50
N GLY A 214 3.67 -25.64 3.33
CA GLY A 214 4.65 -25.78 2.24
C GLY A 214 5.70 -26.88 2.45
N ILE A 215 5.54 -27.73 3.46
CA ILE A 215 6.47 -28.85 3.77
C ILE A 215 6.57 -29.85 2.60
N ARG A 216 5.46 -29.99 1.85
CA ARG A 216 5.37 -30.81 0.64
C ARG A 216 4.99 -29.88 -0.53
N THR A 217 5.58 -30.10 -1.71
CA THR A 217 5.17 -29.37 -2.92
C THR A 217 3.77 -29.85 -3.34
N PRO A 218 2.75 -28.96 -3.34
CA PRO A 218 1.41 -29.35 -3.73
C PRO A 218 1.29 -29.53 -5.25
N ASN A 219 0.35 -30.37 -5.67
CA ASN A 219 -0.03 -30.55 -7.06
C ASN A 219 -0.97 -29.43 -7.50
N LYS A 220 -0.93 -29.05 -8.77
CA LYS A 220 -1.88 -28.06 -9.31
C LYS A 220 -3.29 -28.64 -9.36
N ILE A 221 -4.30 -27.84 -9.04
CA ILE A 221 -5.71 -28.27 -9.04
C ILE A 221 -6.16 -28.90 -10.39
N ALA A 222 -5.55 -28.49 -11.50
CA ALA A 222 -5.81 -29.05 -12.82
C ALA A 222 -5.45 -30.53 -12.93
N GLU A 223 -4.46 -31.00 -12.17
CA GLU A 223 -4.03 -32.40 -12.15
C GLU A 223 -5.02 -33.30 -11.40
N LEU A 224 -5.85 -32.72 -10.53
CA LEU A 224 -6.93 -33.46 -9.86
C LEU A 224 -7.94 -34.05 -10.86
N LYS A 225 -8.03 -33.46 -12.06
CA LYS A 225 -8.86 -33.99 -13.16
C LYS A 225 -8.43 -35.38 -13.58
N ILE A 226 -7.15 -35.73 -13.42
CA ILE A 226 -6.60 -37.04 -13.73
C ILE A 226 -6.63 -37.93 -12.49
N ALA A 227 -6.22 -37.38 -11.34
CA ALA A 227 -6.10 -38.17 -10.10
C ALA A 227 -7.47 -38.55 -9.49
N MET A 228 -8.45 -37.63 -9.50
CA MET A 228 -9.80 -37.83 -8.93
C MET A 228 -10.86 -37.10 -9.82
N PRO A 229 -11.22 -37.68 -11.00
CA PRO A 229 -12.05 -36.99 -12.01
C PRO A 229 -13.43 -36.53 -11.49
N GLU A 230 -14.09 -37.39 -10.71
CA GLU A 230 -15.44 -37.08 -10.15
C GLU A 230 -15.38 -35.95 -9.12
N VAL A 231 -14.34 -35.92 -8.29
CA VAL A 231 -14.09 -34.86 -7.32
C VAL A 231 -13.80 -33.53 -8.04
N TYR A 232 -12.98 -33.57 -9.09
CA TYR A 232 -12.67 -32.39 -9.90
C TYR A 232 -13.95 -31.80 -10.52
N GLN A 233 -14.82 -32.65 -11.10
CA GLN A 233 -16.07 -32.18 -11.69
C GLN A 233 -16.98 -31.52 -10.65
N GLN A 234 -17.13 -32.14 -9.47
CA GLN A 234 -17.91 -31.56 -8.36
C GLN A 234 -17.34 -30.21 -7.91
N LEU A 235 -16.02 -30.09 -7.81
CA LEU A 235 -15.36 -28.83 -7.45
C LEU A 235 -15.56 -27.74 -8.51
N ASP A 236 -15.48 -28.09 -9.79
CA ASP A 236 -15.72 -27.14 -10.89
C ASP A 236 -17.18 -26.65 -10.91
N ASP A 237 -18.14 -27.54 -10.67
CA ASP A 237 -19.55 -27.17 -10.53
C ASP A 237 -19.79 -26.24 -9.33
N ILE A 238 -19.15 -26.54 -8.18
CA ILE A 238 -19.21 -25.71 -6.97
C ILE A 238 -18.55 -24.34 -7.23
N ARG A 239 -17.39 -24.30 -7.87
CA ARG A 239 -16.69 -23.08 -8.26
C ARG A 239 -17.62 -22.13 -9.03
N ASN A 240 -18.24 -22.65 -10.07
CA ASN A 240 -19.15 -21.87 -10.92
C ASN A 240 -20.40 -21.39 -10.14
N LYS A 241 -20.94 -22.23 -9.26
CA LYS A 241 -22.08 -21.88 -8.40
C LYS A 241 -21.73 -20.80 -7.39
N LEU A 242 -20.57 -20.89 -6.75
CA LEU A 242 -20.10 -19.92 -5.76
C LEU A 242 -19.83 -18.55 -6.41
N GLU A 243 -19.10 -18.52 -7.53
CA GLU A 243 -18.80 -17.28 -8.23
C GLU A 243 -20.08 -16.57 -8.70
N LYS A 244 -21.05 -17.32 -9.22
CA LYS A 244 -22.35 -16.78 -9.62
C LYS A 244 -23.19 -16.28 -8.43
N HIS A 245 -23.15 -17.01 -7.30
CA HIS A 245 -23.92 -16.66 -6.09
C HIS A 245 -23.37 -15.42 -5.40
N TYR A 246 -22.05 -15.38 -5.15
CA TYR A 246 -21.39 -14.26 -4.48
C TYR A 246 -21.09 -13.09 -5.43
N ARG A 247 -21.19 -13.33 -6.75
CA ARG A 247 -20.88 -12.34 -7.79
C ARG A 247 -19.46 -11.78 -7.65
N ASP A 248 -18.54 -12.59 -7.11
CA ASP A 248 -17.15 -12.26 -6.89
C ASP A 248 -16.30 -13.54 -6.85
N VAL A 249 -14.98 -13.37 -7.06
CA VAL A 249 -14.00 -14.46 -7.00
C VAL A 249 -13.93 -15.00 -5.58
N GLN A 250 -14.00 -16.32 -5.46
CA GLN A 250 -14.00 -17.02 -4.19
C GLN A 250 -12.70 -17.82 -3.98
N ASP A 251 -12.23 -17.82 -2.75
CA ASP A 251 -11.24 -18.70 -2.17
C ASP A 251 -11.98 -19.88 -1.53
N ILE A 252 -11.56 -21.10 -1.84
CA ILE A 252 -12.28 -22.34 -1.49
C ILE A 252 -11.32 -23.29 -0.77
N GLU A 253 -11.69 -23.74 0.42
CA GLU A 253 -11.00 -24.82 1.13
C GLU A 253 -11.84 -26.10 1.04
N PHE A 254 -11.20 -27.21 0.70
CA PHE A 254 -11.87 -28.50 0.55
C PHE A 254 -11.04 -29.67 1.07
N THR A 255 -11.71 -30.75 1.42
CA THR A 255 -11.10 -32.02 1.80
C THR A 255 -11.83 -33.16 1.09
N VAL A 256 -11.10 -34.13 0.62
CA VAL A 256 -11.62 -35.39 0.09
C VAL A 256 -11.34 -36.50 1.10
N GLN A 257 -12.39 -37.14 1.60
CA GLN A 257 -12.26 -38.27 2.52
C GLN A 257 -12.91 -39.51 1.89
N LYS A 258 -12.09 -40.52 1.59
CA LYS A 258 -12.54 -41.75 0.95
C LYS A 258 -13.31 -41.51 -0.34
N GLY A 259 -12.72 -40.73 -1.24
CA GLY A 259 -13.31 -40.31 -2.52
C GLY A 259 -14.48 -39.31 -2.44
N LYS A 260 -14.97 -38.97 -1.25
CA LYS A 260 -16.06 -38.02 -1.06
C LYS A 260 -15.55 -36.63 -0.81
N LEU A 261 -16.03 -35.67 -1.59
CA LEU A 261 -15.73 -34.23 -1.44
C LEU A 261 -16.49 -33.61 -0.26
N TRP A 262 -15.76 -32.79 0.50
CA TRP A 262 -16.28 -31.96 1.59
C TRP A 262 -15.80 -30.54 1.41
N MET A 263 -16.71 -29.60 1.32
CA MET A 263 -16.42 -28.17 1.37
C MET A 263 -16.21 -27.75 2.80
N LEU A 264 -15.08 -27.12 3.10
CA LEU A 264 -14.75 -26.64 4.45
C LEU A 264 -15.12 -25.17 4.64
N GLN A 265 -14.72 -24.33 3.69
CA GLN A 265 -14.89 -22.88 3.76
C GLN A 265 -14.88 -22.25 2.37
N THR A 266 -15.60 -21.13 2.22
CA THR A 266 -15.42 -20.20 1.12
C THR A 266 -15.28 -18.78 1.65
N ARG A 267 -14.47 -17.97 0.97
CA ARG A 267 -14.19 -16.58 1.30
C ARG A 267 -14.05 -15.76 0.02
N ASN A 268 -14.21 -14.43 0.11
CA ASN A 268 -13.83 -13.55 -1.00
C ASN A 268 -12.32 -13.70 -1.26
N GLY A 269 -11.97 -14.06 -2.47
CA GLY A 269 -10.58 -14.34 -2.87
C GLY A 269 -9.72 -13.08 -2.75
N LYS A 270 -8.65 -13.17 -1.93
CA LYS A 270 -7.63 -12.13 -1.87
C LYS A 270 -6.89 -12.10 -3.20
N ARG A 271 -6.72 -10.90 -3.75
CA ARG A 271 -6.26 -10.68 -5.11
C ARG A 271 -5.30 -9.51 -5.20
N THR A 272 -4.50 -9.47 -6.25
CA THR A 272 -3.68 -8.32 -6.61
C THR A 272 -4.55 -7.23 -7.24
N GLY A 273 -4.04 -5.98 -7.30
CA GLY A 273 -4.71 -4.91 -8.03
C GLY A 273 -4.90 -5.22 -9.51
N PHE A 274 -3.93 -5.88 -10.14
CA PHE A 274 -4.05 -6.40 -11.52
C PHE A 274 -5.25 -7.33 -11.67
N ALA A 275 -5.31 -8.37 -10.84
CA ALA A 275 -6.41 -9.33 -10.88
C ALA A 275 -7.74 -8.66 -10.54
N GLY A 276 -7.75 -7.72 -9.58
CA GLY A 276 -8.95 -6.98 -9.18
C GLY A 276 -9.56 -6.19 -10.32
N VAL A 277 -8.75 -5.45 -11.07
CA VAL A 277 -9.19 -4.69 -12.25
C VAL A 277 -9.71 -5.63 -13.34
N ARG A 278 -8.96 -6.71 -13.65
CA ARG A 278 -9.36 -7.70 -14.64
C ARG A 278 -10.67 -8.41 -14.26
N PHE A 279 -10.82 -8.84 -13.01
CA PHE A 279 -12.08 -9.43 -12.53
C PHE A 279 -13.26 -8.49 -12.70
N ALA A 280 -13.08 -7.22 -12.31
CA ALA A 280 -14.15 -6.24 -12.40
C ALA A 280 -14.61 -6.05 -13.84
N VAL A 281 -13.68 -5.90 -14.78
CA VAL A 281 -13.99 -5.69 -16.20
C VAL A 281 -14.59 -6.97 -16.83
N ASP A 282 -13.93 -8.11 -16.64
CA ASP A 282 -14.40 -9.38 -17.22
C ASP A 282 -15.79 -9.77 -16.70
N MET A 283 -16.08 -9.56 -15.39
CA MET A 283 -17.39 -9.86 -14.80
C MET A 283 -18.51 -8.93 -15.29
N VAL A 284 -18.20 -7.68 -15.62
CA VAL A 284 -19.18 -6.79 -16.28
C VAL A 284 -19.48 -7.30 -17.69
N HIS A 285 -18.46 -7.65 -18.46
CA HIS A 285 -18.64 -8.21 -19.81
C HIS A 285 -19.41 -9.55 -19.78
N GLU A 286 -19.22 -10.34 -18.75
CA GLU A 286 -19.97 -11.59 -18.51
C GLU A 286 -21.42 -11.36 -18.01
N GLY A 287 -21.80 -10.12 -17.71
CA GLY A 287 -23.13 -9.79 -17.17
C GLY A 287 -23.37 -10.25 -15.72
N LEU A 288 -22.28 -10.57 -14.99
CA LEU A 288 -22.39 -10.99 -13.57
C LEU A 288 -22.59 -9.81 -12.63
N ILE A 289 -21.99 -8.66 -12.94
CA ILE A 289 -22.06 -7.44 -12.13
C ILE A 289 -22.30 -6.22 -13.00
N SER A 290 -22.80 -5.14 -12.40
CA SER A 290 -22.92 -3.84 -13.05
C SER A 290 -21.58 -3.06 -13.03
N LYS A 291 -21.47 -2.02 -13.86
CA LYS A 291 -20.34 -1.10 -13.86
C LYS A 291 -20.15 -0.41 -12.50
N GLU A 292 -21.26 -0.03 -11.83
CA GLU A 292 -21.22 0.59 -10.51
C GLU A 292 -20.69 -0.39 -9.44
N GLU A 293 -21.09 -1.65 -9.49
CA GLU A 293 -20.56 -2.69 -8.61
C GLU A 293 -19.07 -2.95 -8.87
N ALA A 294 -18.64 -2.91 -10.14
CA ALA A 294 -17.23 -3.14 -10.53
C ALA A 294 -16.27 -2.11 -9.89
N ILE A 295 -16.66 -0.84 -9.87
CA ILE A 295 -15.85 0.26 -9.29
C ILE A 295 -16.08 0.48 -7.80
N SER A 296 -16.89 -0.34 -7.12
CA SER A 296 -17.17 -0.18 -5.69
C SER A 296 -15.95 -0.45 -4.81
N ALA A 297 -15.88 0.22 -3.64
CA ALA A 297 -14.78 0.07 -2.68
C ALA A 297 -14.60 -1.37 -2.16
N GLY A 298 -15.67 -2.15 -2.12
CA GLY A 298 -15.62 -3.56 -1.71
C GLY A 298 -14.90 -4.48 -2.72
N ARG A 299 -14.72 -4.03 -3.97
CA ARG A 299 -14.05 -4.81 -5.02
C ARG A 299 -12.65 -4.34 -5.32
N ILE A 300 -12.47 -3.03 -5.49
CA ILE A 300 -11.17 -2.43 -5.83
C ILE A 300 -10.90 -1.29 -4.85
N PRO A 301 -10.05 -1.51 -3.84
CA PRO A 301 -9.47 -0.42 -3.08
C PRO A 301 -8.74 0.53 -4.04
N PRO A 302 -8.93 1.86 -3.97
CA PRO A 302 -8.32 2.77 -4.94
C PRO A 302 -6.79 2.68 -4.98
N ASP A 303 -6.14 2.43 -3.85
CA ASP A 303 -4.68 2.29 -3.77
C ASP A 303 -4.14 1.07 -4.52
N ASP A 304 -4.97 0.06 -4.79
CA ASP A 304 -4.57 -1.11 -5.58
C ASP A 304 -4.19 -0.73 -7.03
N LEU A 305 -4.71 0.40 -7.54
CA LEU A 305 -4.32 0.92 -8.87
C LEU A 305 -2.83 1.30 -8.93
N ASN A 306 -2.16 1.57 -7.81
CA ASN A 306 -0.73 1.80 -7.78
C ASN A 306 0.06 0.63 -8.39
N GLN A 307 -0.42 -0.60 -8.22
CA GLN A 307 0.26 -1.79 -8.76
C GLN A 307 0.33 -1.77 -10.30
N LEU A 308 -0.70 -1.22 -10.97
CA LEU A 308 -0.74 -1.13 -12.43
C LEU A 308 0.21 -0.03 -12.96
N LEU A 309 0.68 0.85 -12.10
CA LEU A 309 1.59 1.95 -12.43
C LEU A 309 3.05 1.65 -12.07
N GLN A 310 3.33 0.54 -11.34
CA GLN A 310 4.67 0.15 -10.92
C GLN A 310 5.51 -0.34 -12.11
N PRO A 311 6.84 -0.13 -12.07
CA PRO A 311 7.75 -0.63 -13.10
C PRO A 311 7.71 -2.16 -13.28
N ILE A 312 8.05 -2.60 -14.47
CA ILE A 312 8.30 -4.00 -14.84
C ILE A 312 9.77 -4.15 -15.26
N PHE A 313 10.30 -5.37 -15.28
CA PHE A 313 11.65 -5.56 -15.83
C PHE A 313 11.68 -5.26 -17.32
N ASP A 314 12.75 -4.62 -17.77
CA ASP A 314 13.02 -4.49 -19.20
C ASP A 314 13.28 -5.88 -19.79
N PRO A 315 12.54 -6.32 -20.85
CA PRO A 315 12.64 -7.67 -21.36
C PRO A 315 14.03 -8.02 -21.91
N GLU A 316 14.72 -7.02 -22.49
CA GLU A 316 16.05 -7.23 -23.04
C GLU A 316 17.10 -7.36 -21.93
N ALA A 317 17.02 -6.49 -20.91
CA ALA A 317 17.87 -6.58 -19.72
C ALA A 317 17.66 -7.90 -18.96
N LYS A 318 16.41 -8.34 -18.85
CA LYS A 318 16.04 -9.62 -18.24
C LYS A 318 16.60 -10.80 -19.06
N ARG A 319 16.38 -10.81 -20.38
CA ARG A 319 16.92 -11.85 -21.27
C ARG A 319 18.44 -11.94 -21.15
N LYS A 320 19.12 -10.79 -21.19
CA LYS A 320 20.57 -10.71 -21.02
C LYS A 320 21.04 -11.27 -19.67
N ALA A 321 20.35 -10.93 -18.58
CA ALA A 321 20.65 -11.48 -17.26
C ALA A 321 20.53 -13.01 -17.22
N VAL A 322 19.53 -13.58 -17.89
CA VAL A 322 19.37 -15.04 -18.02
C VAL A 322 20.49 -15.66 -18.86
N GLU A 323 20.84 -15.04 -20.01
CA GLU A 323 21.94 -15.48 -20.89
C GLU A 323 23.31 -15.41 -20.19
N GLU A 324 23.52 -14.44 -19.32
CA GLU A 324 24.71 -14.30 -18.46
C GLU A 324 24.77 -15.33 -17.32
N GLY A 325 23.79 -16.23 -17.21
CA GLY A 325 23.70 -17.22 -16.14
C GLY A 325 23.37 -16.64 -14.77
N ARG A 326 22.65 -15.50 -14.74
CA ARG A 326 22.21 -14.83 -13.50
C ARG A 326 20.88 -15.37 -12.97
N LEU A 327 20.17 -16.19 -13.74
CA LEU A 327 18.98 -16.88 -13.27
C LEU A 327 19.38 -17.88 -12.17
N LEU A 328 18.82 -17.72 -10.98
CA LEU A 328 19.13 -18.54 -9.80
C LEU A 328 18.10 -19.64 -9.59
N ALA A 329 16.82 -19.30 -9.75
CA ALA A 329 15.72 -20.20 -9.45
C ALA A 329 14.43 -19.69 -10.15
N THR A 330 13.42 -20.56 -10.18
CA THR A 330 12.06 -20.21 -10.60
C THR A 330 11.08 -20.74 -9.58
N GLY A 331 10.12 -19.89 -9.17
CA GLY A 331 9.08 -20.25 -8.23
C GLY A 331 7.70 -19.91 -8.77
N ILE A 332 6.71 -19.95 -7.89
CA ILE A 332 5.32 -19.61 -8.20
C ILE A 332 5.15 -18.10 -8.11
N ASN A 333 4.65 -17.48 -9.18
CA ASN A 333 4.31 -16.06 -9.20
C ASN A 333 3.09 -15.80 -8.32
N ALA A 334 3.29 -15.13 -7.20
CA ALA A 334 2.25 -14.86 -6.20
C ALA A 334 1.85 -13.39 -6.11
N GLY A 335 2.74 -12.47 -6.46
CA GLY A 335 2.48 -11.04 -6.54
C GLY A 335 3.21 -10.41 -7.73
N PRO A 336 2.50 -9.85 -8.74
CA PRO A 336 3.11 -9.35 -9.97
C PRO A 336 3.94 -8.08 -9.73
N GLY A 337 4.88 -7.81 -10.63
CA GLY A 337 5.76 -6.66 -10.61
C GLY A 337 7.24 -7.06 -10.68
N ALA A 338 8.10 -6.04 -10.79
CA ALA A 338 9.55 -6.18 -10.70
C ALA A 338 10.04 -5.62 -9.38
N ALA A 339 10.73 -6.43 -8.59
CA ALA A 339 11.38 -5.96 -7.37
C ALA A 339 12.87 -6.31 -7.40
N THR A 340 13.69 -5.30 -7.06
CA THR A 340 15.11 -5.46 -6.83
C THR A 340 15.42 -4.91 -5.44
N GLY A 341 16.25 -5.60 -4.68
CA GLY A 341 16.60 -5.16 -3.33
C GLY A 341 17.74 -5.98 -2.74
N LYS A 342 18.22 -5.50 -1.61
CA LYS A 342 19.24 -6.22 -0.83
C LYS A 342 18.60 -7.34 -0.03
N ILE A 343 19.23 -8.50 -0.02
CA ILE A 343 18.74 -9.68 0.70
C ILE A 343 18.68 -9.40 2.20
N LYS A 344 17.52 -9.69 2.82
CA LYS A 344 17.33 -9.79 4.27
C LYS A 344 16.67 -11.11 4.61
N PHE A 345 17.21 -11.81 5.62
CA PHE A 345 16.70 -13.12 6.02
C PHE A 345 15.72 -13.05 7.20
N TYR A 346 15.72 -11.97 7.97
CA TYR A 346 14.84 -11.77 9.10
C TYR A 346 13.97 -10.52 8.92
N ALA A 347 12.71 -10.64 9.28
CA ALA A 347 11.73 -9.55 9.14
C ALA A 347 12.12 -8.31 9.94
N ASP A 348 12.59 -8.49 11.19
CA ASP A 348 13.02 -7.39 12.06
C ASP A 348 14.26 -6.71 11.51
N ASP A 349 15.21 -7.47 10.93
CA ASP A 349 16.42 -6.91 10.32
C ASP A 349 16.06 -6.10 9.06
N ALA A 350 15.07 -6.54 8.29
CA ALA A 350 14.54 -5.80 7.14
C ALA A 350 13.88 -4.49 7.60
N GLU A 351 13.02 -4.56 8.63
CA GLU A 351 12.35 -3.39 9.21
C GLU A 351 13.38 -2.38 9.75
N ALA A 352 14.31 -2.82 10.58
CA ALA A 352 15.35 -1.98 11.15
C ALA A 352 16.23 -1.33 10.06
N TYR A 353 16.61 -2.10 9.05
CA TYR A 353 17.42 -1.61 7.94
C TYR A 353 16.72 -0.52 7.14
N VAL A 354 15.48 -0.76 6.70
CA VAL A 354 14.72 0.23 5.92
C VAL A 354 14.44 1.49 6.73
N ASN A 355 14.12 1.35 8.01
CA ASN A 355 13.83 2.47 8.90
C ASN A 355 15.09 3.29 9.27
N SER A 356 16.29 2.79 8.99
CA SER A 356 17.53 3.57 9.17
C SER A 356 17.76 4.65 8.10
N PHE A 357 16.97 4.64 7.02
CA PHE A 357 17.06 5.61 5.93
C PHE A 357 16.00 6.70 6.04
N SER A 358 16.41 7.94 5.74
CA SER A 358 15.47 9.06 5.59
C SER A 358 14.81 9.03 4.22
N ARG A 359 13.56 9.47 4.15
CA ARG A 359 12.85 9.68 2.90
C ARG A 359 13.20 11.04 2.31
N ASP A 360 13.20 11.15 0.99
CA ASP A 360 13.36 12.44 0.30
C ASP A 360 12.09 13.32 0.45
N ALA A 361 12.14 14.53 -0.10
CA ALA A 361 11.02 15.48 -0.07
C ALA A 361 9.72 14.95 -0.71
N ASN A 362 9.82 13.90 -1.54
CA ASN A 362 8.68 13.22 -2.18
C ASN A 362 8.25 11.96 -1.41
N GLY A 363 8.80 11.71 -0.22
CA GLY A 363 8.52 10.54 0.58
C GLY A 363 9.17 9.24 0.07
N LYS A 364 10.08 9.32 -0.91
CA LYS A 364 10.74 8.17 -1.54
C LYS A 364 12.00 7.77 -0.74
N LEU A 365 12.15 6.48 -0.53
CA LEU A 365 13.37 5.91 0.03
C LEU A 365 14.49 5.85 -1.03
N PRO A 366 15.76 6.01 -0.64
CA PRO A 366 16.87 5.81 -1.55
C PRO A 366 16.93 4.37 -2.05
N GLU A 367 17.55 4.15 -3.20
CA GLU A 367 17.68 2.82 -3.81
C GLU A 367 18.31 1.80 -2.85
N ASP A 368 19.33 2.21 -2.11
CA ASP A 368 20.01 1.37 -1.13
C ASP A 368 19.14 0.89 0.02
N ALA A 369 18.01 1.52 0.28
CA ALA A 369 17.04 1.09 1.29
C ALA A 369 16.13 -0.04 0.79
N GLN A 370 16.16 -0.38 -0.49
CA GLN A 370 15.34 -1.45 -1.05
C GLN A 370 15.80 -2.80 -0.56
N VAL A 371 14.86 -3.62 -0.06
CA VAL A 371 15.15 -4.96 0.44
C VAL A 371 14.19 -5.99 -0.16
N VAL A 372 14.72 -7.20 -0.40
CA VAL A 372 13.93 -8.40 -0.67
C VAL A 372 14.04 -9.30 0.56
N LEU A 373 12.89 -9.61 1.16
CA LEU A 373 12.82 -10.51 2.29
C LEU A 373 12.87 -11.96 1.78
N VAL A 374 13.94 -12.68 2.11
CA VAL A 374 14.21 -14.06 1.65
C VAL A 374 14.05 -15.02 2.81
N ARG A 375 13.05 -15.90 2.74
CA ARG A 375 12.70 -16.83 3.83
C ARG A 375 12.58 -18.27 3.31
N GLN A 376 12.69 -19.25 4.18
CA GLN A 376 12.21 -20.61 3.86
C GLN A 376 10.69 -20.57 3.62
N GLU A 377 9.98 -20.02 4.57
CA GLU A 377 8.57 -19.67 4.51
C GLU A 377 8.33 -18.42 5.36
N THR A 378 7.28 -17.67 5.12
CA THR A 378 6.90 -16.59 6.01
C THR A 378 5.85 -17.08 7.00
N SER A 379 5.96 -16.57 8.20
CA SER A 379 4.96 -16.73 9.25
C SER A 379 4.23 -15.39 9.49
N PRO A 380 3.11 -15.40 10.21
CA PRO A 380 2.40 -14.17 10.55
C PRO A 380 3.24 -13.16 11.36
N GLU A 381 4.27 -13.61 12.03
CA GLU A 381 5.23 -12.77 12.75
C GLU A 381 6.10 -11.92 11.81
N ASP A 382 6.27 -12.35 10.56
CA ASP A 382 7.08 -11.65 9.56
C ASP A 382 6.38 -10.41 8.95
N ILE A 383 5.13 -10.13 9.32
CA ILE A 383 4.28 -9.11 8.70
C ILE A 383 4.94 -7.72 8.63
N ARG A 384 5.69 -7.30 9.65
CA ARG A 384 6.37 -5.99 9.67
C ARG A 384 7.48 -5.91 8.64
N GLY A 385 8.31 -6.95 8.53
CA GLY A 385 9.35 -7.04 7.50
C GLY A 385 8.78 -7.10 6.09
N MET A 386 7.67 -7.83 5.90
CA MET A 386 6.96 -7.89 4.62
C MET A 386 6.40 -6.52 4.20
N GLN A 387 5.96 -5.69 5.14
CA GLN A 387 5.45 -4.34 4.86
C GLN A 387 6.50 -3.42 4.26
N VAL A 388 7.72 -3.45 4.79
CA VAL A 388 8.81 -2.55 4.36
C VAL A 388 9.56 -3.09 3.15
N ALA A 389 9.55 -4.40 2.91
CA ALA A 389 10.21 -5.03 1.78
C ALA A 389 9.62 -4.58 0.43
N THR A 390 10.46 -4.44 -0.59
CA THR A 390 10.04 -4.23 -1.99
C THR A 390 9.53 -5.51 -2.62
N GLY A 391 10.06 -6.65 -2.17
CA GLY A 391 9.65 -7.96 -2.62
C GLY A 391 9.82 -9.05 -1.58
N ILE A 392 9.07 -10.14 -1.71
CA ILE A 392 9.08 -11.30 -0.83
C ILE A 392 9.41 -12.55 -1.66
N LEU A 393 10.39 -13.33 -1.20
CA LEU A 393 10.84 -14.55 -1.84
C LEU A 393 10.88 -15.69 -0.83
N THR A 394 10.20 -16.81 -1.11
CA THR A 394 10.23 -17.97 -0.23
C THR A 394 10.64 -19.25 -0.94
N ALA A 395 11.42 -20.08 -0.24
CA ALA A 395 11.84 -21.40 -0.72
C ALA A 395 10.65 -22.37 -0.77
N PHE A 396 9.76 -22.30 0.22
CA PHE A 396 8.60 -23.17 0.36
C PHE A 396 7.31 -22.36 0.27
N GLY A 397 6.19 -23.07 0.18
CA GLY A 397 4.86 -22.48 0.10
C GLY A 397 4.29 -22.48 -1.32
N GLY A 398 2.98 -22.61 -1.39
CA GLY A 398 2.21 -22.55 -2.62
C GLY A 398 1.55 -21.18 -2.83
N ALA A 399 0.72 -21.08 -3.86
CA ALA A 399 -0.05 -19.90 -4.18
C ALA A 399 -1.07 -19.51 -3.09
N SER A 400 -1.38 -20.41 -2.18
CA SER A 400 -2.25 -20.21 -1.02
C SER A 400 -1.49 -20.00 0.29
N SER A 401 -0.14 -20.00 0.26
CA SER A 401 0.68 -19.82 1.45
C SER A 401 0.50 -18.44 2.09
N HIS A 402 0.91 -18.30 3.34
CA HIS A 402 0.89 -17.00 4.06
C HIS A 402 1.63 -15.91 3.27
N ALA A 403 2.83 -16.22 2.76
CA ALA A 403 3.60 -15.28 1.92
C ALA A 403 2.79 -14.80 0.72
N ALA A 404 2.16 -15.70 -0.02
CA ALA A 404 1.37 -15.37 -1.20
C ALA A 404 0.12 -14.53 -0.88
N LEU A 405 -0.64 -14.93 0.14
CA LEU A 405 -1.88 -14.25 0.54
C LEU A 405 -1.62 -12.83 1.03
N VAL A 406 -0.66 -12.68 1.95
CA VAL A 406 -0.34 -11.40 2.56
C VAL A 406 0.32 -10.46 1.55
N SER A 407 1.24 -10.97 0.70
CA SER A 407 1.88 -10.14 -0.35
C SER A 407 0.86 -9.60 -1.35
N ARG A 408 -0.08 -10.44 -1.81
CA ARG A 408 -1.18 -9.99 -2.68
C ARG A 408 -2.01 -8.89 -2.04
N GLN A 409 -2.34 -9.07 -0.78
CA GLN A 409 -3.12 -8.08 -0.03
C GLN A 409 -2.34 -6.77 0.19
N MET A 410 -1.02 -6.83 0.35
CA MET A 410 -0.14 -5.66 0.48
C MET A 410 0.27 -5.04 -0.86
N GLY A 411 -0.08 -5.67 -1.99
CA GLY A 411 0.38 -5.25 -3.32
C GLY A 411 1.90 -5.38 -3.52
N LYS A 412 2.53 -6.35 -2.86
CA LYS A 412 3.97 -6.58 -2.94
C LYS A 412 4.33 -7.61 -4.00
N VAL A 413 5.47 -7.40 -4.65
CA VAL A 413 6.05 -8.43 -5.53
C VAL A 413 6.38 -9.67 -4.71
N CYS A 414 5.92 -10.83 -5.15
CA CYS A 414 6.09 -12.05 -4.39
C CYS A 414 6.31 -13.27 -5.27
N ILE A 415 7.31 -14.05 -4.91
CA ILE A 415 7.57 -15.39 -5.47
C ILE A 415 7.62 -16.37 -4.30
N VAL A 416 6.90 -17.49 -4.43
CA VAL A 416 6.85 -18.54 -3.41
C VAL A 416 7.20 -19.90 -4.01
N GLY A 417 7.53 -20.88 -3.16
CA GLY A 417 7.80 -22.24 -3.62
C GLY A 417 9.04 -22.39 -4.49
N CYS A 418 10.04 -21.53 -4.30
CA CYS A 418 11.35 -21.64 -4.96
C CYS A 418 12.19 -22.75 -4.32
N GLY A 419 11.86 -24.01 -4.56
CA GLY A 419 12.49 -25.17 -3.91
C GLY A 419 14.00 -25.31 -4.11
N ASP A 420 14.55 -24.63 -5.13
CA ASP A 420 15.99 -24.59 -5.40
C ASP A 420 16.76 -23.70 -4.42
N LEU A 421 16.09 -22.87 -3.62
CA LEU A 421 16.71 -21.99 -2.65
C LEU A 421 17.10 -22.76 -1.38
N LYS A 422 18.39 -22.82 -1.08
CA LYS A 422 18.91 -23.38 0.18
C LYS A 422 19.37 -22.23 1.08
N ILE A 423 18.57 -21.93 2.11
CA ILE A 423 18.80 -20.81 3.03
C ILE A 423 19.50 -21.33 4.30
N ASP A 424 20.64 -20.73 4.63
CA ASP A 424 21.37 -20.94 5.88
C ASP A 424 21.27 -19.66 6.74
N TYR A 425 20.33 -19.67 7.68
CA TYR A 425 20.10 -18.53 8.57
C TYR A 425 21.31 -18.20 9.47
N LYS A 426 22.08 -19.22 9.90
CA LYS A 426 23.24 -19.01 10.77
C LYS A 426 24.38 -18.32 10.02
N LYS A 427 24.59 -18.69 8.76
CA LYS A 427 25.60 -18.06 7.90
C LYS A 427 25.08 -16.83 7.18
N ARG A 428 23.76 -16.58 7.24
CA ARG A 428 23.08 -15.53 6.50
C ARG A 428 23.38 -15.61 5.01
N THR A 429 23.13 -16.78 4.41
CA THR A 429 23.36 -17.03 2.99
C THR A 429 22.21 -17.77 2.35
N VAL A 430 22.02 -17.56 1.05
CA VAL A 430 21.12 -18.35 0.20
C VAL A 430 21.92 -18.91 -0.98
N THR A 431 21.77 -20.22 -1.24
CA THR A 431 22.40 -20.90 -2.38
C THR A 431 21.35 -21.36 -3.36
N ALA A 432 21.49 -20.97 -4.63
CA ALA A 432 20.63 -21.40 -5.73
C ALA A 432 21.39 -21.28 -7.07
N GLY A 433 21.05 -22.08 -8.06
CA GLY A 433 21.69 -22.05 -9.38
C GLY A 433 23.21 -22.23 -9.35
N GLY A 434 23.74 -22.97 -8.36
CA GLY A 434 25.17 -23.15 -8.14
C GLY A 434 25.91 -21.95 -7.55
N LYS A 435 25.22 -20.88 -7.19
CA LYS A 435 25.78 -19.66 -6.60
C LYS A 435 25.33 -19.48 -5.16
N THR A 436 26.15 -18.78 -4.36
CA THR A 436 25.81 -18.43 -2.98
C THR A 436 25.86 -16.93 -2.79
N LEU A 437 24.70 -16.34 -2.42
CA LEU A 437 24.54 -14.94 -2.09
C LEU A 437 24.49 -14.77 -0.58
N LYS A 438 25.00 -13.62 -0.09
CA LYS A 438 25.02 -13.24 1.33
C LYS A 438 23.97 -12.18 1.62
N GLU A 439 23.67 -12.00 2.88
CA GLU A 439 22.88 -10.86 3.32
C GLU A 439 23.50 -9.55 2.85
N GLY A 440 22.67 -8.67 2.28
CA GLY A 440 23.09 -7.40 1.71
C GLY A 440 23.45 -7.45 0.21
N ASP A 441 23.64 -8.63 -0.37
CA ASP A 441 23.79 -8.76 -1.82
C ASP A 441 22.49 -8.42 -2.54
N TRP A 442 22.60 -7.92 -3.78
CA TRP A 442 21.44 -7.58 -4.58
C TRP A 442 20.82 -8.81 -5.23
N ILE A 443 19.50 -8.87 -5.18
CA ILE A 443 18.68 -9.88 -5.85
C ILE A 443 17.50 -9.19 -6.55
N ALA A 444 17.11 -9.73 -7.70
CA ALA A 444 15.96 -9.26 -8.47
C ALA A 444 14.94 -10.39 -8.60
N ILE A 445 13.66 -10.09 -8.39
CA ILE A 445 12.56 -11.04 -8.50
C ILE A 445 11.47 -10.53 -9.43
N ASP A 446 11.08 -11.36 -10.39
CA ASP A 446 10.01 -11.08 -11.34
C ASP A 446 8.72 -11.80 -10.91
N GLY A 447 7.82 -11.04 -10.30
CA GLY A 447 6.53 -11.55 -9.84
C GLY A 447 5.55 -11.93 -10.96
N PHE A 448 5.84 -11.64 -12.24
CA PHE A 448 5.03 -12.10 -13.38
C PHE A 448 5.43 -13.49 -13.83
N SER A 449 6.73 -13.76 -13.95
CA SER A 449 7.25 -15.03 -14.45
C SER A 449 7.69 -16.00 -13.35
N GLY A 450 7.86 -15.54 -12.12
CA GLY A 450 8.39 -16.33 -11.00
C GLY A 450 9.92 -16.49 -11.03
N GLU A 451 10.64 -15.75 -11.85
CA GLU A 451 12.10 -15.86 -12.00
C GLU A 451 12.85 -15.03 -10.98
N VAL A 452 13.90 -15.63 -10.41
CA VAL A 452 14.80 -15.04 -9.43
C VAL A 452 16.18 -14.89 -10.04
N MET A 453 16.73 -13.68 -10.02
CA MET A 453 18.00 -13.34 -10.68
C MET A 453 18.98 -12.70 -9.71
N GLU A 454 20.28 -13.00 -9.90
CA GLU A 454 21.37 -12.37 -9.17
C GLU A 454 21.54 -10.90 -9.57
N GLY A 455 21.78 -10.04 -8.58
CA GLY A 455 22.12 -8.63 -8.80
C GLY A 455 20.95 -7.76 -9.20
N LYS A 456 21.24 -6.61 -9.78
CA LYS A 456 20.25 -5.66 -10.29
C LYS A 456 19.89 -5.97 -11.74
N VAL A 457 18.61 -5.90 -12.07
CA VAL A 457 18.09 -5.99 -13.45
C VAL A 457 17.36 -4.69 -13.76
N ALA A 458 17.63 -4.12 -14.94
CA ALA A 458 17.02 -2.87 -15.37
C ALA A 458 15.50 -3.02 -15.50
N THR A 459 14.77 -2.00 -15.07
CA THR A 459 13.32 -1.92 -15.14
C THR A 459 12.89 -0.88 -16.19
N LYS A 460 11.67 -1.03 -16.69
CA LYS A 460 11.00 -0.03 -17.52
C LYS A 460 9.62 0.30 -16.94
N PRO A 461 8.98 1.40 -17.38
CA PRO A 461 7.64 1.75 -16.93
C PRO A 461 6.65 0.61 -17.15
N SER A 462 5.58 0.57 -16.35
CA SER A 462 4.46 -0.36 -16.55
C SER A 462 3.80 -0.16 -17.92
N GLU A 463 3.02 -1.13 -18.40
CA GLU A 463 2.30 -1.03 -19.68
C GLU A 463 1.38 0.19 -19.71
N VAL A 464 0.70 0.51 -18.61
CA VAL A 464 -0.15 1.71 -18.52
C VAL A 464 0.68 2.99 -18.72
N VAL A 465 1.84 3.08 -18.07
CA VAL A 465 2.76 4.23 -18.22
C VAL A 465 3.38 4.25 -19.62
N GLN A 466 3.72 3.11 -20.20
CA GLN A 466 4.23 3.02 -21.58
C GLN A 466 3.22 3.52 -22.61
N VAL A 467 1.92 3.21 -22.42
CA VAL A 467 0.87 3.69 -23.33
C VAL A 467 0.56 5.17 -23.09
N LEU A 468 0.36 5.58 -21.83
CA LEU A 468 -0.12 6.93 -21.52
C LEU A 468 0.95 8.00 -21.58
N ILE A 469 2.16 7.72 -21.11
CA ILE A 469 3.22 8.72 -20.88
C ILE A 469 4.37 8.53 -21.84
N SER A 470 5.05 7.39 -21.80
CA SER A 470 6.26 7.14 -22.61
C SER A 470 5.97 6.99 -24.11
N LYS A 471 4.72 6.68 -24.48
CA LYS A 471 4.27 6.44 -25.87
C LYS A 471 5.08 5.35 -26.60
N THR A 472 5.60 4.38 -25.84
CA THR A 472 6.42 3.28 -26.37
C THR A 472 5.60 2.02 -26.68
N MET A 473 4.31 2.00 -26.32
CA MET A 473 3.37 0.90 -26.55
C MET A 473 2.04 1.48 -27.04
N LYS A 474 1.37 0.82 -27.99
CA LYS A 474 0.04 1.22 -28.46
C LYS A 474 -1.05 0.68 -27.53
N PRO A 475 -2.20 1.37 -27.42
CA PRO A 475 -3.32 0.91 -26.59
C PRO A 475 -3.79 -0.52 -26.89
N GLU A 476 -3.78 -0.91 -28.18
CA GLU A 476 -4.25 -2.21 -28.65
C GLU A 476 -3.30 -3.36 -28.26
N GLU A 477 -2.05 -3.05 -27.94
CA GLU A 477 -1.00 -4.01 -27.59
C GLU A 477 -1.04 -4.37 -26.10
N SER A 478 -1.75 -3.59 -25.26
CA SER A 478 -1.83 -3.81 -23.81
C SER A 478 -3.25 -4.09 -23.33
N LYS A 479 -3.51 -5.33 -22.98
CA LYS A 479 -4.79 -5.73 -22.35
C LYS A 479 -4.93 -5.08 -20.95
N VAL A 480 -3.84 -4.94 -20.21
CA VAL A 480 -3.81 -4.28 -18.90
C VAL A 480 -4.27 -2.82 -19.02
N TYR A 481 -3.74 -2.10 -20.00
CA TYR A 481 -4.16 -0.72 -20.25
C TYR A 481 -5.62 -0.63 -20.66
N GLN A 482 -6.09 -1.50 -21.57
CA GLN A 482 -7.50 -1.49 -22.02
C GLN A 482 -8.46 -1.66 -20.83
N GLN A 483 -8.20 -2.62 -19.94
CA GLN A 483 -9.02 -2.87 -18.76
C GLN A 483 -8.93 -1.71 -17.77
N PHE A 484 -7.73 -1.15 -17.53
CA PHE A 484 -7.56 0.05 -16.74
C PHE A 484 -8.35 1.24 -17.31
N ALA A 485 -8.25 1.50 -18.61
CA ALA A 485 -8.93 2.62 -19.27
C ALA A 485 -10.47 2.48 -19.18
N GLU A 486 -10.98 1.27 -19.38
CA GLU A 486 -12.41 0.99 -19.29
C GLU A 486 -12.93 1.20 -17.86
N LEU A 487 -12.23 0.67 -16.84
CA LEU A 487 -12.57 0.90 -15.44
C LEU A 487 -12.58 2.39 -15.08
N MET A 488 -11.55 3.13 -15.54
CA MET A 488 -11.45 4.57 -15.28
C MET A 488 -12.53 5.37 -15.99
N SER A 489 -13.00 4.94 -17.17
CA SER A 489 -14.16 5.54 -17.84
C SER A 489 -15.44 5.39 -17.00
N TRP A 490 -15.68 4.22 -16.41
CA TRP A 490 -16.83 4.02 -15.54
C TRP A 490 -16.77 4.86 -14.27
N ALA A 491 -15.56 5.06 -13.71
CA ALA A 491 -15.36 5.95 -12.56
C ALA A 491 -15.66 7.41 -12.92
N ASP A 492 -15.25 7.86 -14.12
CA ASP A 492 -15.53 9.22 -14.58
C ASP A 492 -17.03 9.48 -14.83
N ASP A 493 -17.78 8.47 -15.30
CA ASP A 493 -19.23 8.56 -15.51
C ASP A 493 -20.01 8.77 -14.19
N VAL A 494 -19.45 8.33 -13.06
CA VAL A 494 -20.12 8.35 -11.75
C VAL A 494 -19.70 9.53 -10.88
N ARG A 495 -18.40 9.87 -10.86
CA ARG A 495 -17.85 10.90 -9.96
C ARG A 495 -18.44 12.30 -10.24
N LYS A 496 -18.63 13.09 -9.18
CA LYS A 496 -18.98 14.51 -9.26
C LYS A 496 -17.77 15.41 -9.02
N LEU A 497 -16.92 15.00 -8.08
CA LEU A 497 -15.73 15.73 -7.68
C LEU A 497 -14.71 15.71 -8.83
N LYS A 498 -14.23 16.86 -9.23
CA LYS A 498 -13.17 16.99 -10.23
C LYS A 498 -11.82 16.61 -9.62
N VAL A 499 -10.94 16.05 -10.44
CA VAL A 499 -9.58 15.69 -10.02
C VAL A 499 -8.58 16.51 -10.81
N ARG A 500 -7.81 17.34 -10.09
CA ARG A 500 -6.70 18.14 -10.60
C ARG A 500 -5.38 17.54 -10.14
N THR A 501 -4.29 18.09 -10.63
CA THR A 501 -2.94 17.68 -10.27
C THR A 501 -2.13 18.79 -9.61
N ASN A 502 -1.14 18.41 -8.80
CA ASN A 502 -0.04 19.25 -8.37
C ASN A 502 1.10 19.04 -9.37
N ALA A 503 1.43 20.06 -10.14
CA ALA A 503 2.47 20.00 -11.18
C ALA A 503 3.13 21.36 -11.34
N ASP A 504 4.45 21.37 -11.37
CA ASP A 504 5.28 22.56 -11.37
C ASP A 504 6.06 22.71 -12.68
N GLN A 505 6.00 21.67 -13.56
CA GLN A 505 6.69 21.62 -14.85
C GLN A 505 5.77 21.08 -15.96
N PRO A 506 6.04 21.42 -17.26
CA PRO A 506 5.19 21.01 -18.37
C PRO A 506 5.08 19.49 -18.58
N ASP A 507 6.13 18.73 -18.33
CA ASP A 507 6.15 17.26 -18.44
C ASP A 507 5.29 16.60 -17.35
N GLN A 508 5.34 17.10 -16.11
CA GLN A 508 4.46 16.65 -15.03
C GLN A 508 3.00 16.94 -15.37
N ALA A 509 2.71 18.13 -15.90
CA ALA A 509 1.38 18.52 -16.37
C ALA A 509 0.88 17.58 -17.48
N ALA A 510 1.72 17.29 -18.47
CA ALA A 510 1.39 16.38 -19.57
C ALA A 510 1.12 14.94 -19.08
N ALA A 511 1.92 14.44 -18.15
CA ALA A 511 1.72 13.14 -17.52
C ALA A 511 0.39 13.09 -16.76
N ALA A 512 0.06 14.11 -15.99
CA ALA A 512 -1.19 14.17 -15.24
C ALA A 512 -2.42 14.24 -16.17
N ILE A 513 -2.36 14.99 -17.27
CA ILE A 513 -3.41 14.99 -18.29
C ILE A 513 -3.61 13.60 -18.88
N ALA A 514 -2.52 12.88 -19.16
CA ALA A 514 -2.60 11.50 -19.66
C ALA A 514 -3.29 10.57 -18.66
N PHE A 515 -3.12 10.78 -17.37
CA PHE A 515 -3.85 10.08 -16.30
C PHE A 515 -5.28 10.59 -16.07
N GLY A 516 -5.73 11.62 -16.79
CA GLY A 516 -7.09 12.15 -16.74
C GLY A 516 -7.30 13.34 -15.79
N ALA A 517 -6.23 14.07 -15.44
CA ALA A 517 -6.36 15.30 -14.66
C ALA A 517 -7.16 16.38 -15.42
N GLU A 518 -8.02 17.10 -14.71
CA GLU A 518 -8.91 18.12 -15.26
C GLU A 518 -8.42 19.55 -15.01
N GLY A 519 -7.19 19.72 -14.55
CA GLY A 519 -6.55 21.00 -14.28
C GLY A 519 -5.32 20.83 -13.39
N ILE A 520 -4.63 21.92 -13.12
CA ILE A 520 -3.65 22.03 -12.04
C ILE A 520 -4.33 22.73 -10.86
N GLY A 521 -4.30 22.08 -9.67
CA GLY A 521 -4.80 22.66 -8.42
C GLY A 521 -3.72 23.30 -7.57
N LEU A 522 -2.45 22.99 -7.88
CA LEU A 522 -1.29 23.65 -7.27
C LEU A 522 -0.10 23.59 -8.22
N CYS A 523 0.38 24.75 -8.62
CA CYS A 523 1.69 24.96 -9.20
C CYS A 523 2.52 25.75 -8.18
N ARG A 524 3.61 25.18 -7.69
CA ARG A 524 4.54 25.78 -6.73
C ARG A 524 5.62 26.54 -7.45
N THR A 525 5.58 27.86 -7.38
CA THR A 525 6.53 28.71 -8.11
C THR A 525 7.95 28.63 -7.58
N GLU A 526 8.12 28.27 -6.32
CA GLU A 526 9.44 28.04 -5.71
C GLU A 526 10.27 26.97 -6.40
N HIS A 527 9.66 25.90 -6.91
CA HIS A 527 10.37 24.81 -7.58
C HIS A 527 11.01 25.28 -8.90
N MET A 528 10.41 26.26 -9.58
CA MET A 528 10.97 26.85 -10.79
C MET A 528 12.24 27.65 -10.50
N PHE A 529 12.37 28.20 -9.29
CA PHE A 529 13.54 29.00 -8.92
C PHE A 529 14.79 28.17 -8.63
N PHE A 530 14.69 26.88 -8.35
CA PHE A 530 15.86 26.04 -8.13
C PHE A 530 16.71 25.88 -9.40
N ASP A 531 16.08 25.85 -10.57
CA ASP A 531 16.78 25.81 -11.85
C ASP A 531 17.44 27.16 -12.17
N HIS A 532 16.97 28.26 -11.56
CA HIS A 532 17.44 29.63 -11.74
C HIS A 532 17.81 30.28 -10.40
N ILE A 533 18.53 29.55 -9.57
CA ILE A 533 18.79 29.91 -8.18
C ILE A 533 19.62 31.20 -8.02
N LEU A 534 20.47 31.54 -8.98
CA LEU A 534 21.38 32.70 -8.87
C LEU A 534 20.65 34.04 -8.84
N PRO A 535 19.74 34.38 -9.79
CA PRO A 535 18.93 35.60 -9.70
C PRO A 535 18.04 35.64 -8.43
N MET A 536 17.57 34.49 -7.94
CA MET A 536 16.81 34.40 -6.67
C MET A 536 17.70 34.82 -5.48
N ARG A 537 18.94 34.36 -5.43
CA ARG A 537 19.92 34.77 -4.42
C ARG A 537 20.32 36.23 -4.52
N GLU A 538 20.46 36.76 -5.73
CA GLU A 538 20.68 38.19 -5.95
C GLU A 538 19.51 39.05 -5.39
N MET A 539 18.27 38.61 -5.61
CA MET A 539 17.08 39.24 -5.06
C MET A 539 17.09 39.26 -3.52
N ILE A 540 17.42 38.13 -2.90
CA ILE A 540 17.45 37.98 -1.44
C ILE A 540 18.58 38.81 -0.80
N LEU A 541 19.73 38.92 -1.47
CA LEU A 541 20.90 39.66 -1.00
C LEU A 541 20.86 41.17 -1.33
N SER A 542 19.83 41.59 -2.05
CA SER A 542 19.67 43.03 -2.39
C SER A 542 19.51 43.90 -1.14
N SER A 543 20.16 45.06 -1.13
CA SER A 543 20.11 45.99 0.00
C SER A 543 19.04 47.07 -0.15
N ASN A 544 18.45 47.21 -1.32
CA ASN A 544 17.39 48.20 -1.62
C ASN A 544 16.42 47.68 -2.70
N THR A 545 15.29 48.39 -2.86
CA THR A 545 14.22 48.01 -3.81
C THR A 545 14.68 48.00 -5.27
N GLU A 546 15.60 48.90 -5.68
CA GLU A 546 16.08 48.99 -7.06
C GLU A 546 16.89 47.76 -7.43
N GLN A 547 17.83 47.33 -6.55
CA GLN A 547 18.60 46.12 -6.76
C GLN A 547 17.69 44.87 -6.78
N ARG A 548 16.67 44.84 -5.91
CA ARG A 548 15.72 43.74 -5.87
C ARG A 548 14.91 43.67 -7.17
N LYS A 549 14.42 44.76 -7.69
CA LYS A 549 13.72 44.82 -8.98
C LYS A 549 14.61 44.38 -10.14
N ALA A 550 15.87 44.80 -10.18
CA ALA A 550 16.82 44.35 -11.21
C ALA A 550 17.06 42.82 -11.20
N ALA A 551 17.11 42.22 -10.02
CA ALA A 551 17.21 40.75 -9.90
C ALA A 551 15.90 40.06 -10.30
N LEU A 552 14.74 40.61 -9.93
CA LEU A 552 13.42 40.10 -10.27
C LEU A 552 13.15 40.16 -11.79
N GLU A 553 13.68 41.19 -12.50
CA GLU A 553 13.55 41.26 -13.95
C GLU A 553 14.23 40.12 -14.68
N LYS A 554 15.35 39.59 -14.14
CA LYS A 554 15.99 38.38 -14.65
C LYS A 554 15.09 37.15 -14.43
N LEU A 555 14.43 37.03 -13.27
CA LEU A 555 13.52 35.94 -12.93
C LEU A 555 12.23 35.95 -13.75
N LEU A 556 11.76 37.12 -14.16
CA LEU A 556 10.54 37.32 -14.95
C LEU A 556 10.57 36.50 -16.25
N GLU A 557 11.68 36.52 -16.99
CA GLU A 557 11.79 35.80 -18.26
C GLU A 557 11.69 34.30 -18.10
N PHE A 558 12.36 33.76 -17.05
CA PHE A 558 12.32 32.33 -16.77
C PHE A 558 10.92 31.90 -16.37
N GLN A 559 10.29 32.56 -15.39
CA GLN A 559 8.94 32.20 -14.96
C GLN A 559 7.90 32.34 -16.06
N ARG A 560 8.00 33.39 -16.90
CA ARG A 560 7.11 33.53 -18.04
C ARG A 560 7.22 32.35 -19.00
N SER A 561 8.44 31.90 -19.30
CA SER A 561 8.68 30.72 -20.15
C SER A 561 8.08 29.44 -19.54
N ASP A 562 8.28 29.21 -18.25
CA ASP A 562 7.78 28.05 -17.53
C ASP A 562 6.25 28.00 -17.51
N PHE A 563 5.61 29.15 -17.18
CA PHE A 563 4.15 29.25 -17.19
C PHE A 563 3.57 29.05 -18.60
N ALA A 564 4.21 29.60 -19.62
CA ALA A 564 3.78 29.40 -21.00
C ALA A 564 3.85 27.92 -21.40
N GLY A 565 4.90 27.20 -20.99
CA GLY A 565 5.02 25.76 -21.17
C GLY A 565 3.89 24.97 -20.49
N ILE A 566 3.56 25.34 -19.23
CA ILE A 566 2.45 24.72 -18.48
C ILE A 566 1.10 25.03 -19.16
N PHE A 567 0.81 26.27 -19.54
CA PHE A 567 -0.45 26.62 -20.23
C PHE A 567 -0.62 25.86 -21.54
N ARG A 568 0.45 25.69 -22.34
CA ARG A 568 0.42 24.88 -23.58
C ARG A 568 0.12 23.41 -23.27
N ALA A 569 0.72 22.84 -22.22
CA ALA A 569 0.47 21.46 -21.81
C ALA A 569 -0.98 21.27 -21.35
N MET A 570 -1.56 22.26 -20.64
CA MET A 570 -2.91 22.17 -20.05
C MET A 570 -4.04 22.43 -21.03
N LYS A 571 -3.80 23.05 -22.19
CA LYS A 571 -4.76 23.20 -23.29
C LYS A 571 -6.15 23.68 -22.87
N GLY A 572 -6.24 24.81 -22.17
CA GLY A 572 -7.49 25.42 -21.74
C GLY A 572 -8.09 24.86 -20.44
N LYS A 573 -7.41 23.97 -19.77
CA LYS A 573 -7.79 23.54 -18.40
C LYS A 573 -7.28 24.55 -17.38
N PRO A 574 -7.99 24.70 -16.22
CA PRO A 574 -7.58 25.64 -15.18
C PRO A 574 -6.20 25.31 -14.59
N VAL A 575 -5.42 26.34 -14.34
CA VAL A 575 -4.07 26.28 -13.78
C VAL A 575 -3.99 27.18 -12.55
N THR A 576 -4.01 26.60 -11.36
CA THR A 576 -3.87 27.34 -10.10
C THR A 576 -2.39 27.49 -9.78
N ILE A 577 -1.89 28.74 -9.80
CA ILE A 577 -0.50 29.11 -9.56
C ILE A 577 -0.41 29.80 -8.21
N ARG A 578 0.34 29.22 -7.28
CA ARG A 578 0.60 29.81 -5.98
C ARG A 578 1.76 30.82 -6.08
N THR A 579 1.58 32.05 -5.60
CA THR A 579 2.68 32.96 -5.45
C THR A 579 3.70 32.47 -4.44
N LEU A 580 4.91 33.05 -4.45
CA LEU A 580 6.05 32.58 -3.63
C LEU A 580 5.64 32.37 -2.15
N ASP A 581 5.85 31.17 -1.66
CA ASP A 581 5.44 30.77 -0.31
C ASP A 581 6.61 30.55 0.68
N PRO A 582 7.72 29.83 0.36
CA PRO A 582 8.76 29.54 1.32
C PRO A 582 9.49 30.77 1.86
N PRO A 583 10.06 30.69 3.08
CA PRO A 583 10.94 31.71 3.61
C PRO A 583 12.20 31.88 2.73
N LEU A 584 12.69 33.12 2.62
CA LEU A 584 13.80 33.44 1.73
C LEU A 584 15.12 32.72 2.06
N HIS A 585 15.34 32.34 3.32
CA HIS A 585 16.56 31.65 3.72
C HIS A 585 16.70 30.23 3.12
N GLU A 586 15.62 29.60 2.69
CA GLU A 586 15.67 28.27 2.04
C GLU A 586 16.43 28.26 0.70
N PHE A 587 16.52 29.43 0.06
CA PHE A 587 17.27 29.57 -1.19
C PHE A 587 18.76 29.90 -0.96
N LEU A 588 19.18 30.11 0.28
CA LEU A 588 20.55 30.41 0.63
C LEU A 588 21.28 29.18 1.16
N PRO A 589 22.62 29.11 1.01
CA PRO A 589 23.42 28.09 1.69
C PRO A 589 23.27 28.20 3.22
N THR A 590 23.28 27.07 3.91
CA THR A 590 23.25 27.06 5.39
C THR A 590 24.53 27.57 6.03
N LEU A 591 24.53 27.91 7.34
CA LEU A 591 25.69 28.50 8.05
C LEU A 591 26.92 27.58 8.08
N ASP A 592 26.73 26.28 8.02
CA ASP A 592 27.80 25.27 8.00
C ASP A 592 28.40 25.07 6.60
N GLN A 593 27.68 25.43 5.52
CA GLN A 593 28.14 25.25 4.14
C GLN A 593 29.08 26.41 3.68
N LYS A 594 30.15 26.63 4.38
CA LYS A 594 31.08 27.75 4.15
C LYS A 594 31.66 27.84 2.73
N ASP A 595 31.93 26.72 2.09
CA ASP A 595 32.49 26.71 0.73
C ASP A 595 31.42 27.11 -0.30
N LYS A 596 30.18 26.66 -0.14
CA LYS A 596 29.06 27.13 -0.96
C LYS A 596 28.79 28.63 -0.77
N GLN A 597 28.95 29.16 0.46
CA GLN A 597 28.82 30.59 0.72
C GLN A 597 29.88 31.40 -0.03
N LYS A 598 31.12 30.90 -0.09
CA LYS A 598 32.22 31.55 -0.87
C LYS A 598 31.94 31.49 -2.37
N GLU A 599 31.43 30.37 -2.86
CA GLU A 599 31.06 30.20 -4.25
C GLU A 599 29.95 31.18 -4.66
N VAL A 600 28.86 31.23 -3.90
CA VAL A 600 27.75 32.17 -4.11
C VAL A 600 28.22 33.60 -4.02
N ALA A 601 29.07 33.94 -3.06
CA ALA A 601 29.67 35.27 -2.92
C ALA A 601 30.43 35.69 -4.17
N LYS A 602 31.25 34.79 -4.73
CA LYS A 602 32.00 35.03 -5.97
C LYS A 602 31.10 35.21 -7.16
N MET A 603 30.04 34.38 -7.28
CA MET A 603 29.10 34.47 -8.42
C MET A 603 28.30 35.76 -8.43
N ILE A 604 27.91 36.27 -7.26
CA ILE A 604 27.07 37.48 -7.12
C ILE A 604 27.93 38.77 -7.00
N GLY A 605 29.23 38.64 -6.74
CA GLY A 605 30.14 39.78 -6.58
C GLY A 605 30.05 40.46 -5.20
N VAL A 606 29.69 39.70 -4.15
CA VAL A 606 29.61 40.20 -2.77
C VAL A 606 30.61 39.51 -1.86
N SER A 607 30.80 40.01 -0.66
CA SER A 607 31.69 39.35 0.30
C SER A 607 31.04 38.13 0.94
N PRO A 608 31.75 37.06 1.23
CA PRO A 608 31.20 35.93 1.99
C PRO A 608 30.61 36.30 3.35
N LYS A 609 31.15 37.35 3.98
CA LYS A 609 30.64 37.91 5.24
C LYS A 609 29.24 38.54 5.06
N SER A 610 28.95 39.12 3.88
CA SER A 610 27.64 39.68 3.58
C SER A 610 26.60 38.61 3.47
N ILE A 611 26.95 37.45 2.85
CA ILE A 611 26.08 36.27 2.77
C ILE A 611 25.83 35.69 4.16
N GLU A 612 26.89 35.47 4.95
CA GLU A 612 26.76 34.99 6.32
C GLU A 612 25.88 35.91 7.19
N LYS A 613 26.07 37.23 7.07
CA LYS A 613 25.26 38.20 7.77
C LYS A 613 23.78 38.09 7.37
N ARG A 614 23.49 37.98 6.06
CA ARG A 614 22.12 37.89 5.56
C ARG A 614 21.44 36.59 5.95
N ILE A 615 22.17 35.45 5.94
CA ILE A 615 21.67 34.17 6.45
C ILE A 615 21.24 34.31 7.91
N LYS A 616 22.08 34.92 8.74
CA LYS A 616 21.78 35.15 10.18
C LYS A 616 20.59 36.07 10.39
N GLU A 617 20.42 37.11 9.56
CA GLU A 617 19.27 38.05 9.61
C GLU A 617 17.97 37.37 9.21
N LEU A 618 18.01 36.43 8.26
CA LEU A 618 16.85 35.73 7.76
C LEU A 618 16.56 34.42 8.54
N HIS A 619 17.46 34.03 9.42
CA HIS A 619 17.26 32.82 10.21
C HIS A 619 16.09 32.99 11.19
N GLU A 620 15.11 32.15 11.09
CA GLU A 620 13.93 32.13 11.95
C GLU A 620 13.96 30.89 12.85
N LEU A 621 13.50 31.01 14.08
CA LEU A 621 13.38 29.87 15.02
C LEU A 621 12.29 28.90 14.56
N ASN A 622 11.23 29.41 13.96
CA ASN A 622 10.16 28.60 13.37
C ASN A 622 9.78 29.17 12.00
N PRO A 623 10.48 28.76 10.92
CA PRO A 623 10.28 29.27 9.58
C PRO A 623 8.85 29.06 9.04
N MET A 624 8.19 27.96 9.46
CA MET A 624 6.85 27.63 9.00
C MET A 624 5.80 28.64 9.47
N LEU A 625 6.01 29.31 10.61
CA LEU A 625 5.15 30.34 11.16
C LEU A 625 5.72 31.77 10.92
N GLY A 626 6.78 31.89 10.16
CA GLY A 626 7.59 33.09 10.01
C GLY A 626 7.24 33.99 8.82
N PHE A 627 8.27 34.61 8.26
CA PHE A 627 8.20 35.59 7.19
C PHE A 627 8.19 34.93 5.82
N ARG A 628 7.00 34.45 5.42
CA ARG A 628 6.76 33.73 4.16
C ARG A 628 5.39 34.11 3.58
N GLY A 629 5.07 33.60 2.40
CA GLY A 629 3.78 33.70 1.76
C GLY A 629 3.30 35.13 1.54
N CYS A 630 2.03 35.42 1.83
CA CYS A 630 1.50 36.76 1.65
C CYS A 630 2.17 37.80 2.55
N ARG A 631 2.79 37.45 3.67
CA ARG A 631 3.54 38.37 4.51
C ARG A 631 4.74 38.91 3.75
N LEU A 632 5.43 38.03 3.02
CA LEU A 632 6.54 38.40 2.15
C LEU A 632 6.05 39.33 1.01
N GLY A 633 4.95 38.94 0.32
CA GLY A 633 4.38 39.74 -0.77
C GLY A 633 3.82 41.08 -0.33
N ASN A 634 3.36 41.25 0.92
CA ASN A 634 2.92 42.50 1.46
C ASN A 634 4.09 43.45 1.86
N VAL A 635 5.21 42.89 2.31
CA VAL A 635 6.40 43.68 2.69
C VAL A 635 7.28 44.02 1.46
N PHE A 636 7.37 43.08 0.52
CA PHE A 636 8.12 43.25 -0.74
C PHE A 636 7.18 43.06 -1.94
N PRO A 637 6.27 44.02 -2.20
CA PRO A 637 5.22 43.88 -3.23
C PRO A 637 5.78 43.63 -4.63
N GLU A 638 7.01 44.09 -4.92
CA GLU A 638 7.67 43.88 -6.19
C GLU A 638 7.87 42.39 -6.54
N ILE A 639 7.88 41.49 -5.56
CA ILE A 639 7.93 40.04 -5.81
C ILE A 639 6.61 39.56 -6.42
N THR A 640 5.49 39.95 -5.80
CA THR A 640 4.16 39.62 -6.34
C THR A 640 3.90 40.32 -7.67
N GLU A 641 4.37 41.59 -7.86
CA GLU A 641 4.29 42.28 -9.13
C GLU A 641 4.95 41.49 -10.27
N MET A 642 6.18 41.01 -10.03
CA MET A 642 6.93 40.20 -11.02
C MET A 642 6.19 38.91 -11.34
N GLN A 643 5.73 38.17 -10.33
CA GLN A 643 5.04 36.89 -10.55
C GLN A 643 3.70 37.07 -11.26
N ALA A 644 2.87 38.03 -10.85
CA ALA A 644 1.61 38.35 -11.52
C ALA A 644 1.85 38.76 -12.99
N ARG A 645 2.89 39.56 -13.25
CA ARG A 645 3.30 39.93 -14.61
C ARG A 645 3.70 38.70 -15.43
N ALA A 646 4.55 37.81 -14.89
CA ALA A 646 4.99 36.60 -15.58
C ALA A 646 3.80 35.69 -15.93
N ILE A 647 2.87 35.48 -15.02
CA ILE A 647 1.67 34.64 -15.23
C ILE A 647 0.79 35.23 -16.33
N ILE A 648 0.45 36.50 -16.25
CA ILE A 648 -0.48 37.17 -17.19
C ILE A 648 0.18 37.33 -18.57
N GLU A 649 1.48 37.68 -18.66
CA GLU A 649 2.20 37.73 -19.95
C GLU A 649 2.21 36.36 -20.62
N ALA A 650 2.58 35.31 -19.90
CA ALA A 650 2.56 33.95 -20.43
C ALA A 650 1.17 33.56 -20.93
N ALA A 651 0.12 33.86 -20.15
CA ALA A 651 -1.25 33.56 -20.54
C ALA A 651 -1.66 34.33 -21.81
N CYS A 652 -1.30 35.63 -21.94
CA CYS A 652 -1.56 36.40 -23.15
C CYS A 652 -0.80 35.86 -24.36
N ASP A 653 0.47 35.50 -24.19
CA ASP A 653 1.31 34.97 -25.28
C ASP A 653 0.75 33.62 -25.80
N VAL A 654 0.38 32.73 -24.93
CA VAL A 654 -0.21 31.40 -25.30
C VAL A 654 -1.62 31.60 -25.89
N ALA A 655 -2.42 32.56 -25.39
CA ALA A 655 -3.72 32.87 -25.99
C ALA A 655 -3.59 33.38 -27.43
N LYS A 656 -2.53 34.14 -27.78
CA LYS A 656 -2.22 34.57 -29.15
C LYS A 656 -1.85 33.39 -30.07
N GLU A 657 -1.37 32.30 -29.53
CA GLU A 657 -1.13 31.07 -30.27
C GLU A 657 -2.44 30.30 -30.61
N GLY A 658 -3.59 30.83 -30.17
CA GLY A 658 -4.91 30.18 -30.35
C GLY A 658 -5.23 29.10 -29.33
N ILE A 659 -4.45 29.01 -28.24
CA ILE A 659 -4.67 28.05 -27.15
C ILE A 659 -5.44 28.75 -26.05
N ALA A 660 -6.57 28.18 -25.61
CA ALA A 660 -7.32 28.68 -24.46
C ALA A 660 -6.49 28.53 -23.17
N VAL A 661 -6.63 29.49 -22.26
CA VAL A 661 -5.93 29.52 -20.96
C VAL A 661 -6.90 29.92 -19.85
N GLU A 662 -6.75 29.30 -18.67
CA GLU A 662 -7.53 29.61 -17.46
C GLU A 662 -6.59 29.76 -16.25
N PRO A 663 -5.87 30.90 -16.12
CA PRO A 663 -5.02 31.16 -14.97
C PRO A 663 -5.84 31.38 -13.69
N GLU A 664 -5.41 30.80 -12.60
CA GLU A 664 -5.94 31.02 -11.24
C GLU A 664 -4.74 31.37 -10.34
N ILE A 665 -4.69 32.63 -9.87
CA ILE A 665 -3.60 33.14 -9.02
C ILE A 665 -3.98 32.93 -7.55
N MET A 666 -3.19 32.18 -6.81
CA MET A 666 -3.47 31.79 -5.43
C MET A 666 -2.51 32.45 -4.46
N ILE A 667 -3.03 33.24 -3.53
CA ILE A 667 -2.27 33.93 -2.49
C ILE A 667 -2.14 32.98 -1.27
N PRO A 668 -0.91 32.57 -0.86
CA PRO A 668 -0.71 31.66 0.26
C PRO A 668 -0.73 32.39 1.62
N LEU A 669 -0.94 31.64 2.68
CA LEU A 669 -0.75 32.00 4.09
C LEU A 669 -1.59 33.21 4.56
N VAL A 670 -2.74 33.44 3.95
CA VAL A 670 -3.62 34.55 4.32
C VAL A 670 -4.27 34.28 5.67
N GLY A 671 -4.06 35.19 6.62
CA GLY A 671 -4.71 35.17 7.94
C GLY A 671 -5.71 36.29 8.12
N PHE A 672 -5.53 37.41 7.45
CA PHE A 672 -6.35 38.59 7.61
C PHE A 672 -6.86 39.13 6.24
N LEU A 673 -8.11 39.59 6.20
CA LEU A 673 -8.70 40.19 4.97
C LEU A 673 -7.83 41.29 4.34
N PRO A 674 -7.25 42.26 5.10
CA PRO A 674 -6.41 43.30 4.52
C PRO A 674 -5.17 42.76 3.78
N GLU A 675 -4.58 41.63 4.23
CA GLU A 675 -3.46 40.99 3.54
C GLU A 675 -3.87 40.55 2.13
N LEU A 676 -5.00 39.89 2.03
CA LEU A 676 -5.52 39.42 0.74
C LEU A 676 -5.91 40.59 -0.15
N LYS A 677 -6.61 41.59 0.39
CA LYS A 677 -7.09 42.76 -0.34
C LYS A 677 -5.94 43.54 -0.98
N ALA A 678 -4.82 43.72 -0.27
CA ALA A 678 -3.63 44.35 -0.80
C ALA A 678 -3.05 43.58 -2.00
N GLN A 679 -2.94 42.25 -1.87
CA GLN A 679 -2.42 41.38 -2.92
C GLN A 679 -3.36 41.31 -4.15
N VAL A 680 -4.66 41.14 -3.95
CA VAL A 680 -5.68 41.14 -5.03
C VAL A 680 -5.62 42.43 -5.81
N LYS A 681 -5.59 43.59 -5.13
CA LYS A 681 -5.49 44.92 -5.78
C LYS A 681 -4.22 45.00 -6.63
N LEU A 682 -3.09 44.54 -6.12
CA LEU A 682 -1.82 44.53 -6.81
C LEU A 682 -1.85 43.69 -8.08
N VAL A 683 -2.35 42.44 -7.95
CA VAL A 683 -2.47 41.51 -9.09
C VAL A 683 -3.34 42.11 -10.19
N HIS A 684 -4.50 42.66 -9.86
CA HIS A 684 -5.38 43.29 -10.85
C HIS A 684 -4.73 44.50 -11.53
N ALA A 685 -4.03 45.35 -10.79
CA ALA A 685 -3.33 46.52 -11.35
C ALA A 685 -2.25 46.07 -12.37
N ILE A 686 -1.49 45.00 -12.07
CA ILE A 686 -0.49 44.46 -12.97
C ILE A 686 -1.14 43.80 -14.19
N ALA A 687 -2.21 43.06 -14.01
CA ALA A 687 -2.94 42.41 -15.10
C ALA A 687 -3.46 43.44 -16.12
N GLU A 688 -4.09 44.53 -15.66
CA GLU A 688 -4.57 45.61 -16.55
C GLU A 688 -3.42 46.24 -17.32
N LYS A 689 -2.29 46.48 -16.67
CA LYS A 689 -1.09 47.01 -17.35
C LYS A 689 -0.59 46.05 -18.42
N VAL A 690 -0.47 44.79 -18.14
CA VAL A 690 -0.03 43.78 -19.11
C VAL A 690 -1.01 43.64 -20.27
N PHE A 691 -2.32 43.64 -20.00
CA PHE A 691 -3.33 43.63 -21.08
C PHE A 691 -3.21 44.80 -22.03
N ALA A 692 -2.95 46.01 -21.50
CA ALA A 692 -2.72 47.19 -22.33
C ALA A 692 -1.43 47.04 -23.16
N GLU A 693 -0.35 46.56 -22.56
CA GLU A 693 0.94 46.36 -23.24
C GLU A 693 0.88 45.25 -24.32
N LYS A 694 0.21 44.14 -24.03
CA LYS A 694 0.12 42.96 -24.92
C LYS A 694 -1.01 43.12 -25.97
N GLY A 695 -1.97 44.01 -25.78
CA GLY A 695 -3.16 44.10 -26.63
C GLY A 695 -4.05 42.85 -26.63
N THR A 696 -3.98 42.05 -25.63
CA THR A 696 -4.72 40.79 -25.47
C THR A 696 -5.20 40.67 -24.04
N ARG A 697 -6.47 40.30 -23.86
CA ARG A 697 -7.07 40.14 -22.54
C ARG A 697 -7.49 38.68 -22.34
N VAL A 698 -7.10 38.07 -21.21
CA VAL A 698 -7.48 36.75 -20.81
C VAL A 698 -8.32 36.79 -19.53
N LYS A 699 -9.23 35.85 -19.35
CA LYS A 699 -9.94 35.67 -18.08
C LYS A 699 -9.00 35.02 -17.08
N TYR A 700 -9.02 35.44 -15.84
CA TYR A 700 -8.27 34.87 -14.74
C TYR A 700 -9.04 35.02 -13.43
N LEU A 701 -8.66 34.26 -12.40
CA LEU A 701 -9.23 34.35 -11.05
C LEU A 701 -8.10 34.65 -10.06
N VAL A 702 -8.43 35.40 -9.01
CA VAL A 702 -7.56 35.59 -7.85
C VAL A 702 -8.24 35.04 -6.61
N GLY A 703 -7.60 34.09 -5.96
CA GLY A 703 -8.11 33.45 -4.77
C GLY A 703 -7.03 33.21 -3.72
N THR A 704 -7.33 32.42 -2.72
CA THR A 704 -6.41 32.20 -1.62
C THR A 704 -6.34 30.77 -1.18
N MET A 705 -5.19 30.38 -0.60
CA MET A 705 -5.03 29.16 0.15
C MET A 705 -5.61 29.34 1.56
N ILE A 706 -6.47 28.42 1.97
CA ILE A 706 -6.98 28.33 3.34
C ILE A 706 -6.16 27.28 4.07
N GLU A 707 -5.22 27.72 4.86
CA GLU A 707 -4.22 26.85 5.50
C GLU A 707 -3.88 27.25 6.95
N LEU A 708 -4.57 28.25 7.46
CA LEU A 708 -4.50 28.63 8.87
C LEU A 708 -5.87 28.42 9.52
N PRO A 709 -5.94 27.94 10.78
CA PRO A 709 -7.19 27.82 11.52
C PRO A 709 -7.98 29.13 11.56
N ARG A 710 -7.29 30.28 11.69
CA ARG A 710 -7.92 31.61 11.64
C ARG A 710 -8.63 31.87 10.30
N ALA A 711 -8.01 31.49 9.19
CA ALA A 711 -8.59 31.64 7.86
C ALA A 711 -9.89 30.85 7.70
N CYS A 712 -9.95 29.63 8.24
CA CYS A 712 -11.19 28.82 8.27
C CYS A 712 -12.30 29.53 9.06
N VAL A 713 -11.96 30.07 10.23
CA VAL A 713 -12.93 30.78 11.09
C VAL A 713 -13.36 32.11 10.49
N ALA A 714 -12.46 32.84 9.80
CA ALA A 714 -12.73 34.13 9.15
C ALA A 714 -13.10 34.00 7.66
N ALA A 715 -13.45 32.79 7.18
CA ALA A 715 -13.66 32.51 5.75
C ALA A 715 -14.76 33.38 5.11
N ALA A 716 -15.78 33.81 5.85
CA ALA A 716 -16.80 34.72 5.34
C ALA A 716 -16.22 36.10 4.95
N GLU A 717 -15.36 36.68 5.79
CA GLU A 717 -14.65 37.93 5.47
C GLU A 717 -13.75 37.74 4.24
N ILE A 718 -12.92 36.69 4.25
CA ILE A 718 -11.93 36.39 3.19
C ILE A 718 -12.63 36.16 1.84
N ALA A 719 -13.81 35.52 1.85
CA ALA A 719 -14.60 35.27 0.64
C ALA A 719 -15.11 36.54 -0.02
N THR A 720 -15.14 37.69 0.65
CA THR A 720 -15.53 38.97 0.01
C THR A 720 -14.57 39.39 -1.10
N GLU A 721 -13.27 39.06 -0.95
CA GLU A 721 -12.23 39.41 -1.92
C GLU A 721 -11.77 38.21 -2.76
N ALA A 722 -11.79 36.99 -2.21
CA ALA A 722 -11.35 35.80 -2.94
C ALA A 722 -12.40 35.30 -3.95
N GLU A 723 -11.96 34.93 -5.14
CA GLU A 723 -12.81 34.30 -6.17
C GLU A 723 -12.81 32.78 -6.07
N PHE A 724 -11.85 32.16 -5.37
CA PHE A 724 -11.83 30.74 -5.04
C PHE A 724 -11.04 30.48 -3.75
N PHE A 725 -11.30 29.34 -3.12
CA PHE A 725 -10.52 28.82 -2.01
C PHE A 725 -9.83 27.49 -2.39
N SER A 726 -8.64 27.25 -1.87
CA SER A 726 -7.96 25.96 -1.90
C SER A 726 -7.42 25.63 -0.51
N PHE A 727 -7.84 24.52 0.08
CA PHE A 727 -7.31 24.09 1.37
C PHE A 727 -5.87 23.58 1.22
N GLY A 728 -4.92 24.26 1.88
CA GLY A 728 -3.53 23.81 2.06
C GLY A 728 -3.43 22.97 3.31
N THR A 729 -3.84 21.69 3.21
CA THR A 729 -4.02 20.84 4.39
C THR A 729 -2.72 20.43 5.07
N ASN A 730 -1.56 20.57 4.45
CA ASN A 730 -0.29 20.34 5.12
C ASN A 730 -0.10 21.36 6.26
N ASP A 731 -0.17 22.65 5.95
CA ASP A 731 -0.05 23.73 6.95
C ASP A 731 -1.26 23.81 7.88
N LEU A 732 -2.46 23.54 7.36
CA LEU A 732 -3.66 23.50 8.21
C LEU A 732 -3.57 22.41 9.27
N THR A 733 -3.08 21.21 8.90
CA THR A 733 -2.87 20.10 9.85
C THR A 733 -1.81 20.48 10.89
N GLN A 734 -0.66 20.99 10.43
CA GLN A 734 0.43 21.40 11.29
C GLN A 734 0.00 22.45 12.33
N THR A 735 -0.70 23.48 11.87
CA THR A 735 -1.13 24.58 12.75
C THR A 735 -2.30 24.21 13.65
N THR A 736 -3.19 23.33 13.20
CA THR A 736 -4.32 22.83 14.00
C THR A 736 -3.87 21.94 15.14
N LEU A 737 -2.95 21.01 14.84
CA LEU A 737 -2.47 20.04 15.83
C LEU A 737 -1.30 20.61 16.67
N GLY A 738 -0.66 21.70 16.25
CA GLY A 738 0.55 22.22 16.87
C GLY A 738 1.74 21.26 16.71
N ILE A 739 1.82 20.53 15.61
CA ILE A 739 2.84 19.52 15.32
C ILE A 739 3.61 19.94 14.07
N SER A 740 4.94 20.02 14.18
CA SER A 740 5.81 20.25 13.02
C SER A 740 5.86 19.00 12.14
N ARG A 741 5.60 19.16 10.84
CA ARG A 741 5.68 18.09 9.85
C ARG A 741 7.11 17.52 9.72
N ASP A 742 8.12 18.34 9.97
CA ASP A 742 9.52 17.94 9.82
C ASP A 742 10.05 17.20 11.06
N ASP A 743 9.45 17.43 12.25
CA ASP A 743 9.94 16.93 13.53
C ASP A 743 9.12 15.79 14.13
N TYR A 744 7.89 15.57 13.64
CA TYR A 744 6.92 14.64 14.25
C TYR A 744 7.31 13.16 14.12
N GLY A 745 8.23 12.83 13.21
CA GLY A 745 8.73 11.46 13.01
C GLY A 745 9.28 10.81 14.28
N SER A 746 9.75 11.62 15.24
CA SER A 746 10.29 11.15 16.52
C SER A 746 9.25 10.51 17.44
N PHE A 747 7.97 10.82 17.32
CA PHE A 747 6.92 10.33 18.23
C PHE A 747 5.67 9.75 17.52
N ILE A 748 5.39 10.10 16.27
CA ILE A 748 4.13 9.72 15.60
C ILE A 748 3.95 8.20 15.50
N ARG A 749 5.07 7.48 15.28
CA ARG A 749 5.05 6.02 15.25
C ARG A 749 4.55 5.44 16.57
N HIS A 750 5.06 5.94 17.69
CA HIS A 750 4.62 5.54 19.02
C HIS A 750 3.13 5.85 19.26
N TYR A 751 2.65 6.99 18.77
CA TYR A 751 1.24 7.37 18.86
C TYR A 751 0.32 6.40 18.09
N ILE A 752 0.73 6.00 16.89
CA ILE A 752 -0.02 5.03 16.08
C ILE A 752 0.04 3.63 16.72
N GLU A 753 1.20 3.20 17.21
CA GLU A 753 1.40 1.90 17.85
C GLU A 753 0.60 1.74 19.16
N ASN A 754 0.32 2.83 19.86
CA ASN A 754 -0.46 2.83 21.10
C ASN A 754 -1.90 3.34 20.94
N ASP A 755 -2.42 3.40 19.70
CA ASP A 755 -3.78 3.86 19.37
C ASP A 755 -4.13 5.28 19.89
N LEU A 756 -3.12 6.14 20.14
CA LEU A 756 -3.33 7.54 20.52
C LEU A 756 -3.83 8.36 19.32
N VAL A 757 -3.40 7.98 18.10
CA VAL A 757 -3.97 8.43 16.83
C VAL A 757 -4.22 7.21 15.95
N LYS A 758 -5.30 7.23 15.18
CA LYS A 758 -5.69 6.09 14.34
C LYS A 758 -4.81 5.95 13.09
N LYS A 759 -4.44 7.08 12.49
CA LYS A 759 -3.65 7.19 11.26
C LYS A 759 -2.74 8.40 11.36
N ASP A 760 -1.69 8.42 10.54
CA ASP A 760 -0.83 9.58 10.41
C ASP A 760 -1.64 10.79 9.88
N PRO A 761 -1.76 11.89 10.64
CA PRO A 761 -2.59 13.03 10.27
C PRO A 761 -2.03 13.84 9.08
N PHE A 762 -0.78 13.60 8.67
CA PHE A 762 -0.22 14.17 7.45
C PHE A 762 -0.44 13.31 6.21
N GLN A 763 -0.89 12.07 6.38
CA GLN A 763 -1.30 11.18 5.28
C GLN A 763 -2.81 11.19 5.07
N VAL A 764 -3.58 11.11 6.15
CA VAL A 764 -5.04 11.09 6.14
C VAL A 764 -5.56 12.27 6.96
N ILE A 765 -6.52 13.03 6.43
CA ILE A 765 -7.11 14.17 7.17
C ILE A 765 -7.59 13.71 8.55
N ASP A 766 -7.22 14.44 9.57
CA ASP A 766 -7.87 14.37 10.89
C ASP A 766 -9.29 14.94 10.76
N PHE A 767 -10.28 14.07 10.59
CA PHE A 767 -11.65 14.47 10.31
C PHE A 767 -12.31 15.26 11.45
N ASP A 768 -11.90 15.00 12.69
CA ASP A 768 -12.50 15.58 13.88
C ASP A 768 -11.98 17.00 14.20
N GLY A 769 -10.71 17.26 13.92
CA GLY A 769 -10.06 18.57 14.13
C GLY A 769 -9.94 19.36 12.83
N VAL A 770 -9.03 18.94 11.95
CA VAL A 770 -8.75 19.61 10.66
C VAL A 770 -10.00 19.59 9.78
N GLY A 771 -10.69 18.47 9.70
CA GLY A 771 -11.92 18.33 8.93
C GLY A 771 -13.06 19.24 9.43
N ALA A 772 -13.17 19.44 10.74
CA ALA A 772 -14.14 20.37 11.32
C ALA A 772 -13.83 21.82 10.90
N LEU A 773 -12.57 22.22 10.91
CA LEU A 773 -12.15 23.55 10.42
C LEU A 773 -12.42 23.71 8.93
N MET A 774 -12.14 22.70 8.11
CA MET A 774 -12.48 22.72 6.69
C MET A 774 -13.99 22.93 6.47
N LYS A 775 -14.84 22.23 7.25
CA LYS A 775 -16.29 22.39 7.21
C LYS A 775 -16.70 23.83 7.51
N ILE A 776 -16.16 24.42 8.58
CA ILE A 776 -16.40 25.83 8.94
C ILE A 776 -16.00 26.76 7.78
N GLY A 777 -14.83 26.52 7.17
CA GLY A 777 -14.34 27.30 6.03
C GLY A 777 -15.26 27.24 4.81
N VAL A 778 -15.75 26.04 4.47
CA VAL A 778 -16.70 25.85 3.37
C VAL A 778 -18.04 26.54 3.64
N GLU A 779 -18.64 26.31 4.79
CA GLU A 779 -19.94 26.86 5.16
C GLU A 779 -19.90 28.41 5.18
N LYS A 780 -18.90 28.98 5.83
CA LYS A 780 -18.71 30.44 5.92
C LYS A 780 -18.37 31.09 4.58
N GLY A 781 -17.50 30.47 3.80
CA GLY A 781 -17.17 30.98 2.47
C GLY A 781 -18.38 31.04 1.55
N ARG A 782 -19.17 29.96 1.51
CA ARG A 782 -20.39 29.88 0.71
C ARG A 782 -21.58 30.67 1.26
N SER A 783 -21.57 31.04 2.53
CA SER A 783 -22.59 31.96 3.08
C SER A 783 -22.51 33.37 2.44
N VAL A 784 -21.33 33.74 1.95
CA VAL A 784 -21.10 35.02 1.25
C VAL A 784 -21.15 34.85 -0.27
N LYS A 785 -20.50 33.82 -0.79
CA LYS A 785 -20.51 33.47 -2.23
C LYS A 785 -21.00 32.01 -2.39
N PRO A 786 -22.32 31.79 -2.65
CA PRO A 786 -22.86 30.44 -2.76
C PRO A 786 -22.14 29.53 -3.77
N ASP A 787 -21.70 30.11 -4.89
CA ASP A 787 -20.98 29.38 -5.97
C ASP A 787 -19.44 29.45 -5.82
N LEU A 788 -18.94 29.79 -4.63
CA LEU A 788 -17.51 29.87 -4.39
C LEU A 788 -16.86 28.52 -4.72
N LYS A 789 -15.92 28.56 -5.66
CA LYS A 789 -15.12 27.40 -6.03
C LYS A 789 -14.16 27.04 -4.89
N ILE A 790 -14.24 25.82 -4.39
CA ILE A 790 -13.44 25.35 -3.27
C ILE A 790 -12.79 24.01 -3.63
N GLY A 791 -11.48 23.90 -3.42
CA GLY A 791 -10.72 22.68 -3.61
C GLY A 791 -9.74 22.40 -2.48
N ILE A 792 -8.92 21.40 -2.68
CA ILE A 792 -7.82 21.00 -1.79
C ILE A 792 -6.58 20.72 -2.61
N CYS A 793 -5.41 21.08 -2.13
CA CYS A 793 -4.13 20.86 -2.81
C CYS A 793 -3.01 20.30 -1.92
N GLY A 794 -3.27 20.03 -0.64
CA GLY A 794 -2.35 19.31 0.25
C GLY A 794 -2.17 17.84 -0.14
N GLU A 795 -1.25 17.16 0.50
CA GLU A 795 -0.95 15.71 0.27
C GLU A 795 -2.20 14.82 0.36
N HIS A 796 -3.15 15.20 1.20
CA HIS A 796 -4.43 14.50 1.40
C HIS A 796 -5.32 14.45 0.14
N GLY A 797 -5.09 15.33 -0.85
CA GLY A 797 -5.88 15.40 -2.08
C GLY A 797 -5.80 14.14 -2.96
N GLY A 798 -4.84 13.26 -2.73
CA GLY A 798 -4.68 11.97 -3.40
C GLY A 798 -4.96 10.75 -2.52
N GLU A 799 -5.32 10.94 -1.25
CA GLU A 799 -5.59 9.85 -0.32
C GLU A 799 -7.10 9.51 -0.34
N PRO A 800 -7.47 8.22 -0.52
CA PRO A 800 -8.86 7.84 -0.78
C PRO A 800 -9.90 8.29 0.25
N ASP A 801 -9.63 8.13 1.55
CA ASP A 801 -10.59 8.50 2.61
C ASP A 801 -10.76 10.02 2.69
N SER A 802 -9.68 10.77 2.49
CA SER A 802 -9.66 12.23 2.42
C SER A 802 -10.39 12.74 1.18
N VAL A 803 -10.24 12.09 0.01
CA VAL A 803 -11.00 12.41 -1.21
C VAL A 803 -12.49 12.20 -0.98
N LYS A 804 -12.90 11.08 -0.37
CA LYS A 804 -14.29 10.81 0.00
C LYS A 804 -14.82 11.84 1.00
N PHE A 805 -14.00 12.28 1.93
CA PHE A 805 -14.36 13.36 2.87
C PHE A 805 -14.60 14.69 2.14
N CYS A 806 -13.71 15.08 1.21
CA CYS A 806 -13.87 16.28 0.38
C CYS A 806 -15.16 16.24 -0.45
N HIS A 807 -15.52 15.05 -0.98
CA HIS A 807 -16.80 14.87 -1.66
C HIS A 807 -17.99 15.14 -0.72
N ARG A 808 -17.98 14.60 0.50
CA ARG A 808 -19.05 14.83 1.50
C ARG A 808 -19.16 16.30 1.95
N LEU A 809 -18.04 17.03 1.98
CA LEU A 809 -18.03 18.47 2.23
C LEU A 809 -18.53 19.30 1.03
N GLY A 810 -18.73 18.68 -0.14
CA GLY A 810 -19.17 19.35 -1.35
C GLY A 810 -18.09 20.20 -2.00
N LEU A 811 -16.80 19.85 -1.88
CA LEU A 811 -15.74 20.53 -2.61
C LEU A 811 -15.94 20.38 -4.13
N ASN A 812 -15.38 21.31 -4.91
CA ASN A 812 -15.46 21.26 -6.36
C ASN A 812 -14.37 20.36 -6.97
N TYR A 813 -13.20 20.32 -6.34
CA TYR A 813 -12.09 19.49 -6.81
C TYR A 813 -11.13 19.05 -5.68
N VAL A 814 -10.40 17.98 -5.94
CA VAL A 814 -9.19 17.60 -5.22
C VAL A 814 -7.99 17.72 -6.14
N SER A 815 -6.80 17.97 -5.60
CA SER A 815 -5.55 18.05 -6.37
C SER A 815 -4.48 17.20 -5.72
N CYS A 816 -3.78 16.40 -6.52
CA CYS A 816 -2.79 15.43 -6.06
C CYS A 816 -1.63 15.30 -7.05
N SER A 817 -0.58 14.58 -6.68
CA SER A 817 0.52 14.27 -7.59
C SER A 817 0.03 13.49 -8.83
N PRO A 818 0.70 13.58 -9.99
CA PRO A 818 0.24 12.97 -11.24
C PRO A 818 -0.12 11.49 -11.13
N PHE A 819 0.70 10.68 -10.48
CA PHE A 819 0.47 9.25 -10.31
C PHE A 819 -0.67 8.90 -9.34
N ARG A 820 -1.15 9.86 -8.54
CA ARG A 820 -2.32 9.68 -7.66
C ARG A 820 -3.64 10.05 -8.34
N VAL A 821 -3.61 10.64 -9.53
CA VAL A 821 -4.82 11.04 -10.28
C VAL A 821 -5.78 9.87 -10.52
N PRO A 822 -5.36 8.68 -11.00
CA PRO A 822 -6.28 7.54 -11.17
C PRO A 822 -6.92 7.10 -9.85
N ILE A 823 -6.16 7.10 -8.77
CA ILE A 823 -6.61 6.71 -7.43
C ILE A 823 -7.69 7.68 -6.93
N ALA A 824 -7.45 8.99 -7.05
CA ALA A 824 -8.39 10.03 -6.66
C ALA A 824 -9.68 9.97 -7.50
N ARG A 825 -9.60 9.67 -8.81
CA ARG A 825 -10.75 9.49 -9.71
C ARG A 825 -11.64 8.34 -9.24
N LEU A 826 -11.03 7.17 -8.94
CA LEU A 826 -11.78 6.02 -8.43
C LEU A 826 -12.38 6.29 -7.04
N ALA A 827 -11.62 6.89 -6.12
CA ALA A 827 -12.10 7.26 -4.79
C ALA A 827 -13.28 8.25 -4.85
N ALA A 828 -13.23 9.23 -5.76
CA ALA A 828 -14.31 10.19 -5.99
C ALA A 828 -15.59 9.50 -6.51
N ALA A 829 -15.47 8.53 -7.39
CA ALA A 829 -16.60 7.73 -7.87
C ALA A 829 -17.21 6.88 -6.74
N GLN A 830 -16.36 6.22 -5.96
CA GLN A 830 -16.79 5.44 -4.80
C GLN A 830 -17.53 6.27 -3.76
N ALA A 831 -17.11 7.52 -3.54
CA ALA A 831 -17.81 8.43 -2.62
C ALA A 831 -19.27 8.66 -3.04
N VAL A 832 -19.54 8.80 -4.34
CA VAL A 832 -20.90 8.94 -4.88
C VAL A 832 -21.72 7.67 -4.65
N LEU A 833 -21.11 6.49 -4.89
CA LEU A 833 -21.79 5.21 -4.69
C LEU A 833 -22.11 4.95 -3.22
N GLU A 834 -21.18 5.27 -2.33
CA GLU A 834 -21.39 5.17 -0.87
C GLU A 834 -22.51 6.11 -0.38
N GLU A 835 -22.65 7.30 -0.96
CA GLU A 835 -23.74 8.23 -0.65
C GLU A 835 -25.10 7.68 -1.12
N LYS A 836 -25.15 7.07 -2.33
CA LYS A 836 -26.37 6.42 -2.85
C LYS A 836 -26.84 5.26 -1.97
N ASN A 837 -25.90 4.44 -1.47
CA ASN A 837 -26.20 3.26 -0.65
C ASN A 837 -26.61 3.60 0.81
N LYS A 838 -26.41 4.84 1.28
CA LYS A 838 -26.84 5.32 2.60
C LYS A 838 -28.25 5.92 2.59
N LYS A 839 -28.75 6.29 1.42
CA LYS A 839 -30.14 6.75 1.19
C LYS A 839 -31.06 5.56 0.89
#